data_f2ff1a68242c977b8bfa22d5aed0761e
#
_entry.id   f2ff1a68242c977b8bfa22d5aed0761e
#
_cell.length_a   1.000
_cell.length_b   1.000
_cell.length_c   1.000
_cell.angle_alpha   90.00
_cell.angle_beta   90.00
_cell.angle_gamma   90.00
#
_symmetry.space_group_name_H-M   'P 1'
#
loop_
_entity.id
_entity.type
_entity.pdbx_description
1 polymer ?
#
loop_
_entity_poly.entity_id
_entity_poly.type
_entity_poly.pdbx_seq_one_letter_code
_entity_poly.pdbx_strand_id
1 'polypeptide(L)'
;MLGDTAVAVNPKDKRYKHLVGKTLILPVLNKEIPVIADDYVELDFGTGAVKITPAHDPNDFEVGVRHNLEVIKVIKDDGTMGDAAGEYEGMPSAEYREVIVNKLKELGALVKIEPLHHNVGHCYRCGTTVESTVSKQWFVKMEPLAKPAVEVVKNKKIKFIPQRFSKIYYNWMENIKDWCISRQLWWGHRIPAYYCDDCGEMTVSKENVTVCPKCGGTHIRQDEDVLDTWFSSALWPFSTLGYPDKTPDLDYFYPTDVLVTGYDIIFFWVARMIFSGLEHMNRIPFKDVLIHGLVRDAQGRKMSKSLGNGIDPLKIIDQYGADTLRFSLINGIAPGSDMRFSDEKLEGSRNFMNKIWNASRFVLMNAEGKEIKNLSDCKLSVADKWIITKLNKAIRDVTVNMERYEMGIALAKLYDFVWNDFCDWYIELTKPVLYGDDETARDDTVSVLVYVLKETLKLLHPFVPFVTQEIYSNIPGVTGDIMVAEFPRYNPKFNYAKAVKDLEPVTSIIKAVRNVKAKLNVAPSKKVELYVKSDVKAAIRKGSVYIQKLAGVSDIIFIEDKTELTCKTVSQVLASCELYIPLGELVDEEAEKARLNKELEKCEDEIKRSEGKLNNKGFIGKAPKALVDGEKEKLEKYLEMREKLKKELAGY
;
A
#
# COMPACT_ATOMS: atom_id res chain seq x y z
N MET A 1 37.87 26.45 -14.90
CA MET A 1 38.68 27.55 -15.49
C MET A 1 39.53 27.05 -16.65
N LEU A 2 40.35 26.03 -16.56
CA LEU A 2 41.16 25.58 -17.70
C LEU A 2 40.34 25.19 -18.95
N GLY A 3 39.12 24.72 -18.76
CA GLY A 3 38.19 24.37 -19.84
C GLY A 3 37.19 25.49 -20.20
N ASP A 4 37.37 26.71 -19.70
CA ASP A 4 36.49 27.82 -20.05
C ASP A 4 36.70 28.24 -21.50
N THR A 5 35.60 28.40 -22.24
CA THR A 5 35.63 28.74 -23.67
C THR A 5 34.87 30.01 -24.00
N ALA A 6 34.16 30.59 -23.05
CA ALA A 6 33.52 31.88 -23.16
C ALA A 6 33.23 32.51 -21.79
N VAL A 7 32.91 33.80 -21.78
CA VAL A 7 32.21 34.49 -20.69
C VAL A 7 30.85 34.91 -21.20
N ALA A 8 29.78 34.52 -20.56
CA ALA A 8 28.41 34.90 -20.91
C ALA A 8 27.93 36.05 -20.01
N VAL A 9 27.16 36.98 -20.63
CA VAL A 9 26.49 38.09 -19.95
C VAL A 9 25.04 38.16 -20.45
N ASN A 10 24.14 38.70 -19.61
CA ASN A 10 22.76 38.85 -20.06
C ASN A 10 22.67 39.98 -21.12
N PRO A 11 21.96 39.77 -22.26
CA PRO A 11 21.85 40.77 -23.33
C PRO A 11 21.18 42.08 -22.86
N LYS A 12 20.44 42.05 -21.74
CA LYS A 12 19.80 43.24 -21.14
C LYS A 12 20.69 43.95 -20.12
N ASP A 13 21.85 43.40 -19.77
CA ASP A 13 22.74 43.99 -18.77
C ASP A 13 23.53 45.14 -19.37
N LYS A 14 23.16 46.36 -18.98
CA LYS A 14 23.81 47.58 -19.44
C LYS A 14 25.28 47.68 -19.03
N ARG A 15 25.70 47.00 -17.96
CA ARG A 15 27.08 47.03 -17.45
C ARG A 15 28.06 46.38 -18.43
N TYR A 16 27.64 45.33 -19.11
CA TYR A 16 28.50 44.48 -19.92
C TYR A 16 28.14 44.46 -21.42
N LYS A 17 27.02 45.05 -21.83
CA LYS A 17 26.57 45.06 -23.22
C LYS A 17 27.64 45.51 -24.23
N HIS A 18 28.52 46.46 -23.81
CA HIS A 18 29.60 46.99 -24.66
C HIS A 18 30.79 46.01 -24.84
N LEU A 19 30.82 44.93 -24.07
CA LEU A 19 31.84 43.86 -24.15
C LEU A 19 31.40 42.71 -25.04
N VAL A 20 30.12 42.56 -25.35
CA VAL A 20 29.63 41.46 -26.20
C VAL A 20 30.32 41.48 -27.56
N GLY A 21 30.86 40.33 -28.00
CA GLY A 21 31.63 40.19 -29.22
C GLY A 21 33.10 40.58 -29.11
N LYS A 22 33.56 41.03 -27.93
CA LYS A 22 34.99 41.24 -27.65
C LYS A 22 35.60 39.96 -27.07
N THR A 23 36.94 39.87 -27.10
CA THR A 23 37.72 38.82 -26.47
C THR A 23 38.26 39.25 -25.11
N LEU A 24 38.36 38.27 -24.22
CA LEU A 24 38.99 38.37 -22.91
C LEU A 24 40.18 37.39 -22.87
N ILE A 25 41.20 37.75 -22.09
CA ILE A 25 42.32 36.84 -21.82
C ILE A 25 42.02 36.02 -20.57
N LEU A 26 41.93 34.70 -20.71
CA LEU A 26 41.76 33.78 -19.60
C LEU A 26 43.05 33.72 -18.78
N PRO A 27 43.01 34.06 -17.48
CA PRO A 27 44.20 34.00 -16.61
C PRO A 27 44.77 32.59 -16.57
N VAL A 28 46.06 32.47 -16.27
CA VAL A 28 46.86 31.21 -16.20
C VAL A 28 47.21 30.65 -17.57
N LEU A 29 46.22 30.50 -18.50
CA LEU A 29 46.44 29.93 -19.83
C LEU A 29 46.83 31.01 -20.87
N ASN A 30 46.62 32.27 -20.60
CA ASN A 30 46.72 33.38 -21.57
C ASN A 30 45.98 33.11 -22.89
N LYS A 31 44.88 32.35 -22.81
CA LYS A 31 44.00 31.99 -23.94
C LYS A 31 42.94 33.11 -24.14
N GLU A 32 42.72 33.50 -25.41
CA GLU A 32 41.62 34.37 -25.75
C GLU A 32 40.30 33.60 -25.78
N ILE A 33 39.26 34.13 -25.10
CA ILE A 33 37.91 33.63 -25.08
C ILE A 33 36.90 34.74 -25.38
N PRO A 34 35.78 34.49 -26.10
CA PRO A 34 34.80 35.48 -26.45
C PRO A 34 33.88 35.85 -25.29
N VAL A 35 33.36 37.09 -25.30
CA VAL A 35 32.19 37.47 -24.52
C VAL A 35 30.93 37.26 -25.35
N ILE A 36 30.04 36.43 -24.86
CA ILE A 36 28.76 36.11 -25.53
C ILE A 36 27.56 36.66 -24.76
N ALA A 37 26.45 36.87 -25.44
CA ALA A 37 25.19 37.27 -24.83
C ALA A 37 24.24 36.06 -24.75
N ASP A 38 23.79 35.70 -23.54
CA ASP A 38 22.86 34.59 -23.33
C ASP A 38 21.89 34.93 -22.18
N ASP A 39 20.59 34.65 -22.38
CA ASP A 39 19.56 34.86 -21.36
C ASP A 39 19.66 33.91 -20.16
N TYR A 40 20.53 32.90 -20.24
CA TYR A 40 20.87 32.01 -19.12
C TYR A 40 21.45 32.78 -17.92
N VAL A 41 22.13 33.91 -18.18
CA VAL A 41 22.78 34.69 -17.12
C VAL A 41 21.75 35.57 -16.40
N GLU A 42 21.61 35.40 -15.09
CA GLU A 42 20.75 36.19 -14.24
C GLU A 42 21.41 37.56 -13.94
N LEU A 43 20.63 38.67 -14.07
CA LEU A 43 21.12 40.05 -13.90
C LEU A 43 21.60 40.36 -12.50
N ASP A 44 20.94 39.77 -11.49
CA ASP A 44 21.12 40.08 -10.07
C ASP A 44 21.88 39.02 -9.31
N PHE A 45 22.38 37.99 -10.00
CA PHE A 45 23.18 36.93 -9.38
C PHE A 45 24.69 37.16 -9.55
N GLY A 46 25.41 37.24 -8.43
CA GLY A 46 26.85 37.46 -8.42
C GLY A 46 27.26 38.78 -9.13
N THR A 47 28.20 38.66 -10.08
CA THR A 47 28.66 39.82 -10.88
C THR A 47 27.80 40.09 -12.11
N GLY A 48 26.91 39.15 -12.49
CA GLY A 48 26.17 39.17 -13.76
C GLY A 48 27.02 38.76 -14.97
N ALA A 49 28.22 38.22 -14.77
CA ALA A 49 29.08 37.60 -15.77
C ALA A 49 29.46 36.19 -15.33
N VAL A 50 29.25 35.21 -16.22
CA VAL A 50 29.41 33.80 -15.92
C VAL A 50 30.44 33.18 -16.88
N LYS A 51 31.42 32.44 -16.35
CA LYS A 51 32.31 31.62 -17.19
C LYS A 51 31.53 30.47 -17.78
N ILE A 52 31.86 30.03 -18.97
CA ILE A 52 31.22 28.87 -19.64
C ILE A 52 32.26 27.78 -19.87
N THR A 53 32.03 26.63 -19.21
CA THR A 53 32.89 25.43 -19.27
C THR A 53 32.07 24.24 -19.81
N PRO A 54 31.85 24.12 -21.12
CA PRO A 54 30.90 23.15 -21.69
C PRO A 54 31.16 21.68 -21.35
N ALA A 55 32.42 21.32 -21.08
CA ALA A 55 32.79 19.94 -20.79
C ALA A 55 32.41 19.48 -19.37
N HIS A 56 32.18 20.40 -18.41
CA HIS A 56 32.12 20.08 -16.99
C HIS A 56 30.90 20.64 -16.25
N ASP A 57 29.96 21.25 -16.97
CA ASP A 57 28.69 21.72 -16.41
C ASP A 57 27.58 21.51 -17.45
N PRO A 58 26.44 20.87 -17.06
CA PRO A 58 25.33 20.62 -18.00
C PRO A 58 24.70 21.88 -18.59
N ASN A 59 24.60 22.97 -17.80
CA ASN A 59 24.03 24.23 -18.27
C ASN A 59 25.01 24.95 -19.22
N ASP A 60 26.31 24.94 -18.86
CA ASP A 60 27.37 25.47 -19.71
C ASP A 60 27.46 24.72 -21.04
N PHE A 61 27.20 23.41 -21.02
CA PHE A 61 27.11 22.59 -22.24
C PHE A 61 25.99 23.04 -23.16
N GLU A 62 24.78 23.31 -22.63
CA GLU A 62 23.66 23.83 -23.42
C GLU A 62 23.98 25.22 -24.01
N VAL A 63 24.62 26.11 -23.22
CA VAL A 63 25.13 27.38 -23.72
C VAL A 63 26.17 27.17 -24.83
N GLY A 64 27.09 26.25 -24.60
CA GLY A 64 28.11 25.87 -25.56
C GLY A 64 27.55 25.41 -26.91
N VAL A 65 26.51 24.58 -26.89
CA VAL A 65 25.80 24.12 -28.09
C VAL A 65 25.14 25.32 -28.83
N ARG A 66 24.44 26.19 -28.09
CA ARG A 66 23.76 27.37 -28.68
C ARG A 66 24.72 28.33 -29.37
N HIS A 67 25.92 28.50 -28.81
CA HIS A 67 26.94 29.41 -29.29
C HIS A 67 28.09 28.75 -30.03
N ASN A 68 27.98 27.46 -30.33
CA ASN A 68 29.02 26.66 -31.02
C ASN A 68 30.41 26.79 -30.38
N LEU A 69 30.46 26.74 -29.05
CA LEU A 69 31.72 26.85 -28.30
C LEU A 69 32.49 25.55 -28.31
N GLU A 70 33.81 25.63 -28.19
CA GLU A 70 34.69 24.48 -28.04
C GLU A 70 34.40 23.74 -26.73
N VAL A 71 34.43 22.41 -26.77
CA VAL A 71 34.26 21.54 -25.59
C VAL A 71 35.61 20.99 -25.18
N ILE A 72 36.22 21.54 -24.12
CA ILE A 72 37.54 21.18 -23.65
C ILE A 72 37.42 20.36 -22.36
N LYS A 73 37.69 19.05 -22.45
CA LYS A 73 37.71 18.14 -21.30
C LYS A 73 39.02 18.29 -20.53
N VAL A 74 38.98 18.72 -19.28
CA VAL A 74 40.15 18.94 -18.44
C VAL A 74 40.28 17.98 -17.27
N ILE A 75 39.26 17.17 -16.99
CA ILE A 75 39.29 16.11 -15.97
C ILE A 75 39.16 14.76 -16.68
N LYS A 76 40.07 13.84 -16.40
CA LYS A 76 40.05 12.47 -16.92
C LYS A 76 38.98 11.63 -16.20
N ASP A 77 38.70 10.44 -16.72
CA ASP A 77 37.67 9.53 -16.16
C ASP A 77 38.05 8.96 -14.78
N ASP A 78 39.34 9.01 -14.43
CA ASP A 78 39.86 8.63 -13.10
C ASP A 78 39.82 9.79 -12.07
N GLY A 79 39.33 10.99 -12.47
CA GLY A 79 39.22 12.16 -11.60
C GLY A 79 40.49 13.00 -11.52
N THR A 80 41.54 12.67 -12.29
CA THR A 80 42.77 13.46 -12.38
C THR A 80 42.68 14.51 -13.50
N MET A 81 43.53 15.53 -13.43
CA MET A 81 43.65 16.55 -14.47
C MET A 81 44.21 15.93 -15.75
N GLY A 82 43.61 16.28 -16.90
CA GLY A 82 44.03 15.82 -18.21
C GLY A 82 45.13 16.67 -18.86
N ASP A 83 45.49 16.30 -20.09
CA ASP A 83 46.52 16.95 -20.91
C ASP A 83 46.23 18.46 -21.13
N ALA A 84 44.98 18.86 -21.24
CA ALA A 84 44.58 20.27 -21.31
C ALA A 84 44.95 21.09 -20.06
N ALA A 85 45.35 20.46 -18.97
CA ALA A 85 45.79 21.10 -17.75
C ALA A 85 47.31 21.43 -17.78
N GLY A 86 48.05 21.00 -18.82
CA GLY A 86 49.45 21.30 -19.01
C GLY A 86 50.32 20.77 -17.84
N GLU A 87 51.05 21.66 -17.17
CA GLU A 87 51.92 21.30 -16.04
C GLU A 87 51.22 20.60 -14.86
N TYR A 88 49.87 20.62 -14.82
CA TYR A 88 49.05 20.02 -13.77
C TYR A 88 48.46 18.67 -14.17
N GLU A 89 48.85 18.10 -15.30
CA GLU A 89 48.38 16.80 -15.74
C GLU A 89 48.69 15.71 -14.70
N GLY A 90 47.72 14.84 -14.43
CA GLY A 90 47.80 13.74 -13.45
C GLY A 90 47.53 14.15 -11.99
N MET A 91 47.39 15.45 -11.70
CA MET A 91 47.05 15.91 -10.34
C MET A 91 45.57 15.60 -10.04
N PRO A 92 45.19 15.11 -8.84
CA PRO A 92 43.78 14.99 -8.44
C PRO A 92 43.05 16.33 -8.52
N SER A 93 41.82 16.34 -9.08
CA SER A 93 41.03 17.57 -9.28
C SER A 93 40.76 18.35 -7.99
N ALA A 94 40.64 17.65 -6.86
CA ALA A 94 40.45 18.30 -5.55
C ALA A 94 41.69 19.08 -5.11
N GLU A 95 42.89 18.51 -5.29
CA GLU A 95 44.18 19.19 -4.97
C GLU A 95 44.42 20.36 -5.92
N TYR A 96 44.09 20.17 -7.20
CA TYR A 96 44.23 21.22 -8.20
C TYR A 96 43.39 22.47 -7.89
N ARG A 97 42.25 22.35 -7.24
CA ARG A 97 41.44 23.53 -6.83
C ARG A 97 42.20 24.48 -5.91
N GLU A 98 43.02 23.96 -5.01
CA GLU A 98 43.84 24.79 -4.12
C GLU A 98 45.01 25.45 -4.88
N VAL A 99 45.64 24.69 -5.76
CA VAL A 99 46.77 25.15 -6.58
C VAL A 99 46.34 26.32 -7.48
N ILE A 100 45.21 26.17 -8.20
CA ILE A 100 44.72 27.22 -9.13
C ILE A 100 44.28 28.49 -8.40
N VAL A 101 43.68 28.36 -7.22
CA VAL A 101 43.31 29.53 -6.38
C VAL A 101 44.55 30.31 -5.96
N ASN A 102 45.63 29.62 -5.54
CA ASN A 102 46.86 30.28 -5.18
C ASN A 102 47.54 30.94 -6.39
N LYS A 103 47.54 30.28 -7.55
CA LYS A 103 48.09 30.86 -8.77
C LYS A 103 47.35 32.13 -9.20
N LEU A 104 46.01 32.16 -9.08
CA LEU A 104 45.18 33.35 -9.37
C LEU A 104 45.46 34.48 -8.39
N LYS A 105 45.76 34.18 -7.12
CA LYS A 105 46.19 35.19 -6.14
C LYS A 105 47.54 35.81 -6.54
N GLU A 106 48.50 34.98 -6.91
CA GLU A 106 49.84 35.44 -7.35
C GLU A 106 49.76 36.35 -8.58
N LEU A 107 48.88 36.03 -9.54
CA LEU A 107 48.62 36.81 -10.73
C LEU A 107 47.76 38.07 -10.49
N GLY A 108 47.28 38.30 -9.27
CA GLY A 108 46.40 39.41 -8.94
C GLY A 108 45.02 39.32 -9.63
N ALA A 109 44.68 38.14 -10.17
CA ALA A 109 43.42 37.89 -10.88
C ALA A 109 42.28 37.46 -9.96
N LEU A 110 42.59 37.09 -8.71
CA LEU A 110 41.58 36.70 -7.71
C LEU A 110 41.09 37.94 -6.95
N VAL A 111 39.83 38.32 -7.13
CA VAL A 111 39.22 39.50 -6.47
C VAL A 111 38.66 39.13 -5.11
N LYS A 112 37.89 38.03 -5.02
CA LYS A 112 37.17 37.64 -3.80
C LYS A 112 36.87 36.13 -3.79
N ILE A 113 36.83 35.54 -2.61
CA ILE A 113 36.33 34.18 -2.34
C ILE A 113 35.11 34.33 -1.43
N GLU A 114 33.97 33.81 -1.86
CA GLU A 114 32.74 33.78 -1.06
C GLU A 114 32.26 32.34 -0.88
N PRO A 115 31.85 31.94 0.33
CA PRO A 115 31.24 30.62 0.54
C PRO A 115 29.89 30.57 -0.15
N LEU A 116 29.65 29.50 -0.92
CA LEU A 116 28.39 29.21 -1.56
C LEU A 116 27.88 27.86 -1.10
N HIS A 117 26.66 27.82 -0.58
CA HIS A 117 25.99 26.57 -0.21
C HIS A 117 25.14 26.08 -1.38
N HIS A 118 25.47 24.91 -1.90
CA HIS A 118 24.70 24.24 -2.95
C HIS A 118 24.75 22.72 -2.77
N ASN A 119 23.82 22.01 -3.42
CA ASN A 119 23.80 20.56 -3.41
C ASN A 119 24.88 20.00 -4.34
N VAL A 120 25.74 19.12 -3.80
CA VAL A 120 26.78 18.42 -4.54
C VAL A 120 26.40 16.94 -4.66
N GLY A 121 26.48 16.38 -5.88
CA GLY A 121 26.23 14.97 -6.11
C GLY A 121 27.35 14.10 -5.51
N HIS A 122 26.94 13.06 -4.79
CA HIS A 122 27.85 12.06 -4.24
C HIS A 122 27.45 10.65 -4.68
N CYS A 123 28.42 9.78 -4.89
CA CYS A 123 28.16 8.37 -5.14
C CYS A 123 27.44 7.75 -3.94
N TYR A 124 26.27 7.19 -4.14
CA TYR A 124 25.46 6.58 -3.05
C TYR A 124 26.13 5.35 -2.41
N ARG A 125 27.16 4.78 -3.06
CA ARG A 125 27.90 3.62 -2.54
C ARG A 125 29.10 4.00 -1.69
N CYS A 126 29.96 4.88 -2.21
CA CYS A 126 31.25 5.19 -1.59
C CYS A 126 31.34 6.62 -1.04
N GLY A 127 30.32 7.47 -1.29
CA GLY A 127 30.32 8.87 -0.81
C GLY A 127 31.23 9.81 -1.59
N THR A 128 31.96 9.33 -2.62
CA THR A 128 32.85 10.17 -3.43
C THR A 128 32.04 11.22 -4.18
N THR A 129 32.56 12.46 -4.21
CA THR A 129 31.98 13.55 -4.99
C THR A 129 32.00 13.22 -6.48
N VAL A 130 30.88 13.47 -7.15
CA VAL A 130 30.75 13.28 -8.62
C VAL A 130 31.28 14.50 -9.33
N GLU A 131 32.28 14.34 -10.18
CA GLU A 131 32.76 15.38 -11.12
C GLU A 131 32.00 15.22 -12.44
N SER A 132 31.31 16.28 -12.86
CA SER A 132 30.59 16.28 -14.15
C SER A 132 31.58 16.33 -15.31
N THR A 133 31.41 15.44 -16.30
CA THR A 133 32.20 15.45 -17.54
C THR A 133 31.36 14.95 -18.70
N VAL A 134 31.59 15.50 -19.89
CA VAL A 134 30.94 15.05 -21.11
C VAL A 134 31.57 13.74 -21.59
N SER A 135 30.74 12.85 -22.08
CA SER A 135 31.17 11.60 -22.75
C SER A 135 30.22 11.27 -23.89
N LYS A 136 30.70 10.50 -24.87
CA LYS A 136 29.85 9.99 -25.95
C LYS A 136 28.93 8.93 -25.38
N GLN A 137 27.63 9.08 -25.57
CA GLN A 137 26.61 8.18 -25.07
C GLN A 137 25.57 7.91 -26.15
N TRP A 138 24.90 6.75 -26.02
CA TRP A 138 23.75 6.44 -26.87
C TRP A 138 22.48 7.06 -26.28
N PHE A 139 21.70 7.74 -27.13
CA PHE A 139 20.44 8.38 -26.75
C PHE A 139 19.31 7.91 -27.65
N VAL A 140 18.14 7.72 -27.03
CA VAL A 140 16.86 7.62 -27.74
C VAL A 140 16.24 9.00 -27.81
N LYS A 141 15.90 9.46 -29.02
CA LYS A 141 15.16 10.71 -29.22
C LYS A 141 13.72 10.52 -28.77
N MET A 142 13.35 11.15 -27.66
CA MET A 142 12.11 10.86 -26.96
C MET A 142 10.89 11.59 -27.48
N GLU A 143 11.03 12.79 -28.05
CA GLU A 143 9.89 13.61 -28.47
C GLU A 143 8.91 12.87 -29.41
N PRO A 144 9.33 12.19 -30.48
CA PRO A 144 8.41 11.47 -31.37
C PRO A 144 7.71 10.28 -30.69
N LEU A 145 8.34 9.66 -29.70
CA LEU A 145 7.78 8.53 -28.94
C LEU A 145 6.81 9.01 -27.85
N ALA A 146 7.08 10.14 -27.24
CA ALA A 146 6.30 10.67 -26.13
C ALA A 146 4.92 11.19 -26.57
N LYS A 147 4.83 11.86 -27.72
CA LYS A 147 3.57 12.43 -28.23
C LYS A 147 2.44 11.39 -28.33
N PRO A 148 2.60 10.28 -29.08
CA PRO A 148 1.55 9.25 -29.16
C PRO A 148 1.29 8.57 -27.82
N ALA A 149 2.31 8.40 -26.98
CA ALA A 149 2.18 7.80 -25.66
C ALA A 149 1.33 8.67 -24.69
N VAL A 150 1.44 9.98 -24.77
CA VAL A 150 0.57 10.93 -24.04
C VAL A 150 -0.88 10.84 -24.54
N GLU A 151 -1.07 10.79 -25.86
CA GLU A 151 -2.40 10.79 -26.47
C GLU A 151 -3.23 9.53 -26.11
N VAL A 152 -2.63 8.34 -26.06
CA VAL A 152 -3.39 7.13 -25.69
C VAL A 152 -3.91 7.16 -24.27
N VAL A 153 -3.25 7.87 -23.36
CA VAL A 153 -3.72 8.09 -21.98
C VAL A 153 -4.75 9.21 -21.91
N LYS A 154 -4.54 10.33 -22.63
CA LYS A 154 -5.53 11.44 -22.71
C LYS A 154 -6.86 10.95 -23.28
N ASN A 155 -6.82 10.11 -24.30
CA ASN A 155 -8.00 9.54 -24.94
C ASN A 155 -8.57 8.30 -24.21
N LYS A 156 -8.05 8.01 -22.99
CA LYS A 156 -8.51 6.90 -22.13
C LYS A 156 -8.42 5.52 -22.76
N LYS A 157 -7.60 5.34 -23.80
CA LYS A 157 -7.25 3.99 -24.32
C LYS A 157 -6.44 3.21 -23.30
N ILE A 158 -5.60 3.92 -22.53
CA ILE A 158 -4.93 3.41 -21.32
C ILE A 158 -5.43 4.22 -20.13
N LYS A 159 -5.80 3.54 -19.04
CA LYS A 159 -6.32 4.17 -17.82
C LYS A 159 -5.42 3.85 -16.63
N PHE A 160 -5.07 4.86 -15.85
CA PHE A 160 -4.39 4.68 -14.57
C PHE A 160 -5.43 4.53 -13.44
N ILE A 161 -5.25 3.54 -12.61
CA ILE A 161 -6.10 3.25 -11.45
C ILE A 161 -5.23 3.22 -10.20
N PRO A 162 -5.41 4.17 -9.25
CA PRO A 162 -6.29 5.33 -9.28
C PRO A 162 -5.88 6.41 -10.30
N GLN A 163 -6.86 7.13 -10.82
CA GLN A 163 -6.65 8.13 -11.86
C GLN A 163 -5.64 9.24 -11.48
N ARG A 164 -5.45 9.51 -10.17
CA ARG A 164 -4.47 10.53 -9.71
C ARG A 164 -3.05 10.32 -10.24
N PHE A 165 -2.66 9.09 -10.53
CA PHE A 165 -1.33 8.75 -11.04
C PHE A 165 -1.12 9.13 -12.51
N SER A 166 -2.18 9.39 -13.27
CA SER A 166 -2.04 9.91 -14.64
C SER A 166 -1.38 11.30 -14.67
N LYS A 167 -1.55 12.11 -13.60
CA LYS A 167 -0.88 13.42 -13.49
C LYS A 167 0.64 13.28 -13.41
N ILE A 168 1.13 12.28 -12.67
CA ILE A 168 2.57 11.97 -12.56
C ILE A 168 3.11 11.55 -13.93
N TYR A 169 2.36 10.69 -14.63
CA TYR A 169 2.70 10.24 -15.98
C TYR A 169 2.79 11.42 -16.96
N TYR A 170 1.78 12.31 -17.02
CA TYR A 170 1.76 13.47 -17.90
C TYR A 170 2.91 14.43 -17.60
N ASN A 171 3.11 14.77 -16.33
CA ASN A 171 4.16 15.71 -15.94
C ASN A 171 5.56 15.22 -16.39
N TRP A 172 5.79 13.91 -16.32
CA TRP A 172 7.06 13.35 -16.78
C TRP A 172 7.15 13.27 -18.31
N MET A 173 6.09 12.80 -18.98
CA MET A 173 6.09 12.59 -20.44
C MET A 173 6.09 13.91 -21.24
N GLU A 174 5.43 14.94 -20.75
CA GLU A 174 5.36 16.24 -21.41
C GLU A 174 6.67 17.04 -21.26
N ASN A 175 7.49 16.70 -20.26
CA ASN A 175 8.80 17.32 -20.02
C ASN A 175 9.96 16.37 -20.26
N ILE A 176 9.74 15.28 -21.02
CA ILE A 176 10.74 14.23 -21.20
C ILE A 176 11.94 14.76 -21.98
N LYS A 177 13.13 14.44 -21.51
CA LYS A 177 14.40 14.64 -22.22
C LYS A 177 14.80 13.39 -22.97
N ASP A 178 15.71 13.51 -23.93
CA ASP A 178 16.29 12.37 -24.62
C ASP A 178 16.89 11.39 -23.61
N TRP A 179 16.63 10.12 -23.82
CA TRP A 179 16.98 9.08 -22.88
C TRP A 179 18.34 8.47 -23.20
N CYS A 180 19.32 8.72 -22.33
CA CYS A 180 20.61 8.01 -22.40
C CYS A 180 20.40 6.53 -22.05
N ILE A 181 20.73 5.65 -22.98
CA ILE A 181 20.53 4.19 -22.88
C ILE A 181 21.83 3.41 -22.69
N SER A 182 22.99 4.01 -22.82
CA SER A 182 24.28 3.36 -22.56
C SER A 182 24.66 3.40 -21.09
N ARG A 183 25.28 2.32 -20.62
CA ARG A 183 25.80 2.16 -19.25
C ARG A 183 27.18 1.56 -19.29
N GLN A 184 28.09 2.11 -18.49
CA GLN A 184 29.46 1.64 -18.32
C GLN A 184 29.49 0.58 -17.21
N LEU A 185 28.88 -0.59 -17.48
CA LEU A 185 28.77 -1.72 -16.56
C LEU A 185 29.45 -2.95 -17.13
N TRP A 186 30.05 -3.75 -16.27
CA TRP A 186 30.67 -5.02 -16.66
C TRP A 186 29.62 -6.05 -17.13
N TRP A 187 28.44 -6.05 -16.55
CA TRP A 187 27.38 -7.01 -16.84
C TRP A 187 26.16 -6.33 -17.45
N GLY A 188 25.69 -6.81 -18.57
CA GLY A 188 24.50 -6.32 -19.25
C GLY A 188 24.45 -6.73 -20.72
N HIS A 189 23.44 -6.24 -21.44
CA HIS A 189 23.32 -6.42 -22.90
C HIS A 189 24.29 -5.46 -23.59
N ARG A 190 25.34 -5.99 -24.20
CA ARG A 190 26.30 -5.18 -24.91
C ARG A 190 25.65 -4.49 -26.13
N ILE A 191 25.96 -3.21 -26.34
CA ILE A 191 25.40 -2.44 -27.45
C ILE A 191 25.87 -3.07 -28.77
N PRO A 192 24.97 -3.38 -29.73
CA PRO A 192 25.30 -4.07 -30.98
C PRO A 192 25.80 -3.10 -32.05
N ALA A 193 26.72 -2.21 -31.68
CA ALA A 193 27.36 -1.25 -32.55
C ALA A 193 28.83 -1.59 -32.70
N TYR A 194 29.33 -1.54 -33.93
CA TYR A 194 30.68 -1.92 -34.33
C TYR A 194 31.35 -0.76 -35.05
N TYR A 195 32.53 -0.39 -34.60
CA TYR A 195 33.32 0.72 -35.16
C TYR A 195 34.50 0.19 -35.95
N CYS A 196 34.66 0.71 -37.16
CA CYS A 196 35.82 0.43 -37.97
C CYS A 196 36.92 1.45 -37.68
N ASP A 197 38.06 0.99 -37.17
CA ASP A 197 39.16 1.90 -36.84
C ASP A 197 39.94 2.35 -38.08
N ASP A 198 39.73 1.68 -39.26
CA ASP A 198 40.37 2.06 -40.53
C ASP A 198 39.68 3.26 -41.21
N CYS A 199 38.35 3.40 -41.11
CA CYS A 199 37.62 4.45 -41.83
C CYS A 199 36.60 5.22 -40.96
N GLY A 200 36.47 4.90 -39.67
CA GLY A 200 35.54 5.56 -38.74
C GLY A 200 34.07 5.18 -38.94
N GLU A 201 33.72 4.24 -39.82
CA GLU A 201 32.34 3.83 -40.04
C GLU A 201 31.80 3.08 -38.82
N MET A 202 30.53 3.33 -38.50
CA MET A 202 29.79 2.65 -37.44
C MET A 202 28.67 1.81 -38.04
N THR A 203 28.64 0.52 -37.70
CA THR A 203 27.63 -0.43 -38.16
C THR A 203 26.88 -1.01 -36.99
N VAL A 204 25.54 -1.00 -37.04
CA VAL A 204 24.68 -1.68 -36.06
C VAL A 204 24.24 -3.01 -36.66
N SER A 205 24.49 -4.11 -35.93
CA SER A 205 24.20 -5.46 -36.43
C SER A 205 23.81 -6.41 -35.29
N LYS A 206 22.89 -7.34 -35.58
CA LYS A 206 22.56 -8.46 -34.68
C LYS A 206 23.67 -9.49 -34.60
N GLU A 207 24.47 -9.58 -35.64
CA GLU A 207 25.58 -10.53 -35.77
C GLU A 207 26.91 -9.81 -35.57
N ASN A 208 27.94 -10.57 -35.20
CA ASN A 208 29.29 -10.02 -35.08
C ASN A 208 29.79 -9.53 -36.44
N VAL A 209 30.16 -8.27 -36.50
CA VAL A 209 30.78 -7.66 -37.69
C VAL A 209 32.28 -7.83 -37.57
N THR A 210 32.89 -8.56 -38.52
CA THR A 210 34.31 -8.82 -38.58
C THR A 210 35.00 -8.08 -39.74
N VAL A 211 34.21 -7.57 -40.67
CA VAL A 211 34.68 -6.82 -41.85
C VAL A 211 33.80 -5.58 -42.02
N CYS A 212 34.42 -4.45 -42.22
CA CYS A 212 33.70 -3.20 -42.44
C CYS A 212 32.92 -3.23 -43.77
N PRO A 213 31.61 -3.00 -43.78
CA PRO A 213 30.81 -3.00 -44.98
C PRO A 213 31.15 -1.85 -45.94
N LYS A 214 31.83 -0.81 -45.46
CA LYS A 214 32.17 0.39 -46.25
C LYS A 214 33.54 0.32 -46.88
N CYS A 215 34.58 -0.06 -46.12
CA CYS A 215 35.95 -0.03 -46.60
C CYS A 215 36.61 -1.42 -46.74
N GLY A 216 35.96 -2.49 -46.25
CA GLY A 216 36.53 -3.84 -46.27
C GLY A 216 37.59 -4.08 -45.19
N GLY A 217 37.89 -3.12 -44.34
CA GLY A 217 38.84 -3.23 -43.24
C GLY A 217 38.42 -4.23 -42.17
N THR A 218 39.38 -4.81 -41.46
CA THR A 218 39.14 -5.85 -40.45
C THR A 218 39.38 -5.40 -39.01
N HIS A 219 39.83 -4.15 -38.83
CA HIS A 219 40.00 -3.58 -37.49
C HIS A 219 38.65 -3.07 -36.94
N ILE A 220 37.86 -4.03 -36.51
CA ILE A 220 36.50 -3.77 -35.98
C ILE A 220 36.49 -3.97 -34.48
N ARG A 221 35.99 -2.99 -33.74
CA ARG A 221 35.70 -3.11 -32.33
C ARG A 221 34.23 -2.88 -32.04
N GLN A 222 33.65 -3.71 -31.19
CA GLN A 222 32.29 -3.53 -30.70
C GLN A 222 32.28 -2.49 -29.60
N ASP A 223 31.20 -1.73 -29.49
CA ASP A 223 30.93 -0.82 -28.37
C ASP A 223 31.12 -1.54 -27.03
N GLU A 224 31.80 -0.93 -26.08
CA GLU A 224 32.09 -1.50 -24.75
C GLU A 224 30.94 -1.34 -23.80
N ASP A 225 30.06 -0.36 -24.01
CA ASP A 225 28.90 -0.08 -23.16
C ASP A 225 27.82 -1.14 -23.33
N VAL A 226 26.98 -1.21 -22.28
CA VAL A 226 25.79 -2.06 -22.26
C VAL A 226 24.53 -1.21 -22.25
N LEU A 227 23.42 -1.79 -22.69
CA LEU A 227 22.12 -1.14 -22.68
C LEU A 227 21.59 -0.99 -21.24
N ASP A 228 20.90 0.11 -20.97
CA ASP A 228 20.11 0.31 -19.75
C ASP A 228 19.13 -0.86 -19.58
N THR A 229 19.06 -1.42 -18.37
CA THR A 229 18.12 -2.49 -18.02
C THR A 229 16.68 -2.16 -18.42
N TRP A 230 16.29 -0.90 -18.27
CA TRP A 230 14.94 -0.44 -18.63
C TRP A 230 14.68 -0.45 -20.14
N PHE A 231 15.70 -0.50 -20.97
CA PHE A 231 15.55 -0.60 -22.43
C PHE A 231 14.94 -1.95 -22.82
N SER A 232 15.47 -3.05 -22.30
CA SER A 232 14.89 -4.37 -22.54
C SER A 232 13.61 -4.61 -21.72
N SER A 233 13.52 -4.07 -20.48
CA SER A 233 12.31 -4.18 -19.66
C SER A 233 11.09 -3.51 -20.30
N ALA A 234 11.28 -2.50 -21.14
CA ALA A 234 10.21 -1.85 -21.89
C ALA A 234 9.54 -2.78 -22.93
N LEU A 235 10.23 -3.83 -23.34
CA LEU A 235 9.73 -4.80 -24.32
C LEU A 235 8.87 -5.91 -23.71
N TRP A 236 8.79 -5.98 -22.38
CA TRP A 236 8.11 -7.03 -21.61
C TRP A 236 6.75 -7.44 -22.18
N PRO A 237 5.80 -6.52 -22.51
CA PRO A 237 4.44 -6.90 -22.91
C PRO A 237 4.35 -7.75 -24.17
N PHE A 238 5.38 -7.74 -25.02
CA PHE A 238 5.37 -8.44 -26.30
C PHE A 238 6.58 -9.36 -26.49
N SER A 239 7.75 -9.04 -25.92
CA SER A 239 8.94 -9.90 -26.05
C SER A 239 8.76 -11.26 -25.38
N THR A 240 8.07 -11.32 -24.24
CA THR A 240 7.76 -12.57 -23.51
C THR A 240 6.76 -13.45 -24.25
N LEU A 241 6.05 -12.91 -25.22
CA LEU A 241 5.08 -13.60 -26.06
C LEU A 241 5.64 -14.02 -27.42
N GLY A 242 6.97 -13.87 -27.61
CA GLY A 242 7.70 -14.35 -28.79
C GLY A 242 8.06 -13.30 -29.84
N TYR A 243 7.73 -12.00 -29.61
CA TYR A 243 8.18 -10.95 -30.55
C TYR A 243 9.71 -11.00 -30.74
N PRO A 244 10.24 -10.87 -32.00
CA PRO A 244 9.57 -10.33 -33.21
C PRO A 244 8.80 -11.36 -34.04
N ASP A 245 8.77 -12.63 -33.64
CA ASP A 245 8.05 -13.65 -34.38
C ASP A 245 6.53 -13.52 -34.18
N LYS A 246 5.75 -13.94 -35.16
CA LYS A 246 4.30 -14.04 -35.06
C LYS A 246 3.93 -15.35 -34.38
N THR A 247 3.58 -15.29 -33.10
CA THR A 247 3.21 -16.46 -32.32
C THR A 247 1.71 -16.44 -31.97
N PRO A 248 1.07 -17.60 -31.76
CA PRO A 248 -0.31 -17.65 -31.26
C PRO A 248 -0.50 -16.91 -29.91
N ASP A 249 0.50 -16.96 -29.04
CA ASP A 249 0.46 -16.29 -27.74
C ASP A 249 0.47 -14.77 -27.90
N LEU A 250 1.28 -14.23 -28.80
CA LEU A 250 1.33 -12.81 -29.12
C LEU A 250 0.00 -12.33 -29.71
N ASP A 251 -0.62 -13.10 -30.58
CA ASP A 251 -1.91 -12.74 -31.18
C ASP A 251 -3.05 -12.78 -30.18
N TYR A 252 -3.00 -13.70 -29.20
CA TYR A 252 -4.05 -13.88 -28.19
C TYR A 252 -3.90 -12.94 -26.99
N PHE A 253 -2.69 -12.83 -26.42
CA PHE A 253 -2.47 -12.12 -25.15
C PHE A 253 -2.10 -10.65 -25.30
N TYR A 254 -1.68 -10.19 -26.49
CA TYR A 254 -1.35 -8.78 -26.72
C TYR A 254 -2.45 -8.02 -27.45
N PRO A 255 -2.94 -6.85 -26.95
CA PRO A 255 -2.58 -6.20 -25.69
C PRO A 255 -3.15 -6.94 -24.48
N THR A 256 -2.47 -6.84 -23.33
CA THR A 256 -2.99 -7.36 -22.08
C THR A 256 -4.10 -6.47 -21.53
N ASP A 257 -4.91 -6.96 -20.59
CA ASP A 257 -5.98 -6.17 -19.99
C ASP A 257 -5.46 -5.27 -18.89
N VAL A 258 -4.66 -5.80 -17.95
CA VAL A 258 -4.21 -5.08 -16.76
C VAL A 258 -2.71 -5.25 -16.53
N LEU A 259 -2.01 -4.14 -16.35
CA LEU A 259 -0.66 -4.09 -15.78
C LEU A 259 -0.75 -3.69 -14.31
N VAL A 260 -0.14 -4.46 -13.42
CA VAL A 260 -0.08 -4.16 -11.98
C VAL A 260 1.34 -3.80 -11.59
N THR A 261 1.55 -2.63 -10.98
CA THR A 261 2.88 -2.17 -10.56
C THR A 261 2.84 -1.12 -9.46
N GLY A 262 3.98 -0.86 -8.81
CA GLY A 262 4.15 0.22 -7.85
C GLY A 262 4.20 1.61 -8.53
N TYR A 263 3.82 2.63 -7.79
CA TYR A 263 3.84 4.02 -8.31
C TYR A 263 5.26 4.54 -8.57
N ASP A 264 6.27 3.99 -7.93
CA ASP A 264 7.66 4.45 -8.01
C ASP A 264 8.35 4.11 -9.33
N ILE A 265 7.76 3.23 -10.14
CA ILE A 265 8.29 2.85 -11.46
C ILE A 265 7.37 3.20 -12.63
N ILE A 266 6.45 4.15 -12.45
CA ILE A 266 5.57 4.63 -13.53
C ILE A 266 6.40 5.15 -14.71
N PHE A 267 7.39 6.00 -14.46
CA PHE A 267 8.22 6.56 -15.53
C PHE A 267 9.35 5.62 -15.95
N PHE A 268 9.87 4.77 -15.05
CA PHE A 268 10.93 3.83 -15.42
C PHE A 268 10.41 2.66 -16.27
N TRP A 269 9.22 2.16 -16.00
CA TRP A 269 8.71 0.96 -16.62
C TRP A 269 7.41 1.18 -17.40
N VAL A 270 6.36 1.72 -16.77
CA VAL A 270 5.04 1.86 -17.43
C VAL A 270 5.11 2.74 -18.66
N ALA A 271 5.68 3.93 -18.54
CA ALA A 271 5.81 4.87 -19.66
C ALA A 271 6.64 4.27 -20.80
N ARG A 272 7.72 3.56 -20.45
CA ARG A 272 8.60 2.91 -21.43
C ARG A 272 7.92 1.77 -22.17
N MET A 273 7.13 0.95 -21.48
CA MET A 273 6.30 -0.08 -22.14
C MET A 273 5.26 0.54 -23.07
N ILE A 274 4.66 1.66 -22.69
CA ILE A 274 3.64 2.32 -23.54
C ILE A 274 4.26 2.80 -24.84
N PHE A 275 5.34 3.58 -24.81
CA PHE A 275 5.92 4.07 -26.05
C PHE A 275 6.60 2.96 -26.87
N SER A 276 7.22 1.95 -26.23
CA SER A 276 7.79 0.81 -26.94
C SER A 276 6.71 -0.04 -27.63
N GLY A 277 5.58 -0.28 -26.96
CA GLY A 277 4.45 -0.97 -27.54
C GLY A 277 3.85 -0.23 -28.75
N LEU A 278 3.73 1.09 -28.66
CA LEU A 278 3.25 1.91 -29.78
C LEU A 278 4.24 1.91 -30.95
N GLU A 279 5.55 1.99 -30.68
CA GLU A 279 6.58 2.01 -31.72
C GLU A 279 6.73 0.67 -32.41
N HIS A 280 6.84 -0.43 -31.66
CA HIS A 280 7.16 -1.74 -32.23
C HIS A 280 5.92 -2.52 -32.69
N MET A 281 4.80 -2.38 -31.97
CA MET A 281 3.58 -3.14 -32.21
C MET A 281 2.46 -2.32 -32.89
N ASN A 282 2.61 -0.99 -32.99
CA ASN A 282 1.56 -0.04 -33.43
C ASN A 282 0.24 -0.19 -32.64
N ARG A 283 0.31 -0.70 -31.43
CA ARG A 283 -0.84 -0.97 -30.55
C ARG A 283 -0.47 -0.65 -29.10
N ILE A 284 -1.45 -0.29 -28.27
CA ILE A 284 -1.25 -0.14 -26.84
C ILE A 284 -0.84 -1.48 -26.21
N PRO A 285 0.06 -1.51 -25.22
CA PRO A 285 0.50 -2.76 -24.59
C PRO A 285 -0.49 -3.33 -23.58
N PHE A 286 -1.32 -2.51 -22.94
CA PHE A 286 -2.34 -2.86 -21.93
C PHE A 286 -3.41 -1.78 -21.87
N LYS A 287 -4.60 -2.13 -21.30
CA LYS A 287 -5.74 -1.22 -21.19
C LYS A 287 -5.73 -0.45 -19.86
N ASP A 288 -5.55 -1.17 -18.74
CA ASP A 288 -5.58 -0.60 -17.39
C ASP A 288 -4.20 -0.73 -16.71
N VAL A 289 -3.79 0.30 -15.99
CA VAL A 289 -2.58 0.31 -15.16
C VAL A 289 -3.02 0.44 -13.71
N LEU A 290 -3.03 -0.69 -13.01
CA LEU A 290 -3.35 -0.75 -11.59
C LEU A 290 -2.10 -0.44 -10.76
N ILE A 291 -2.13 0.68 -10.07
CA ILE A 291 -1.03 1.15 -9.25
C ILE A 291 -1.27 0.76 -7.79
N HIS A 292 -0.32 0.05 -7.21
CA HIS A 292 -0.29 -0.24 -5.79
C HIS A 292 0.74 0.65 -5.06
N GLY A 293 0.59 0.77 -3.73
CA GLY A 293 1.55 1.43 -2.87
C GLY A 293 2.73 0.53 -2.51
N LEU A 294 3.65 1.06 -1.73
CA LEU A 294 4.81 0.33 -1.23
C LEU A 294 4.58 -0.18 0.19
N VAL A 295 5.17 -1.32 0.51
CA VAL A 295 5.23 -1.83 1.88
C VAL A 295 6.37 -1.09 2.60
N ARG A 296 6.05 -0.49 3.74
CA ARG A 296 6.97 0.25 4.59
C ARG A 296 7.15 -0.46 5.93
N ASP A 297 8.24 -0.21 6.60
CA ASP A 297 8.46 -0.72 7.95
C ASP A 297 7.46 -0.12 8.97
N ALA A 298 7.50 -0.60 10.21
CA ALA A 298 6.60 -0.15 11.28
C ALA A 298 6.70 1.37 11.55
N GLN A 299 7.87 1.99 11.28
CA GLN A 299 8.09 3.44 11.39
C GLN A 299 7.65 4.22 10.13
N GLY A 300 7.20 3.53 9.08
CA GLY A 300 6.78 4.14 7.82
C GLY A 300 7.91 4.47 6.85
N ARG A 301 9.15 3.96 7.09
CA ARG A 301 10.30 4.17 6.21
C ARG A 301 10.26 3.18 5.04
N LYS A 302 10.75 3.59 3.88
CA LYS A 302 10.93 2.69 2.73
C LYS A 302 11.92 1.59 3.11
N MET A 303 11.57 0.34 2.84
CA MET A 303 12.48 -0.78 3.03
C MET A 303 13.63 -0.74 2.03
N SER A 304 14.85 -0.90 2.52
CA SER A 304 16.05 -0.95 1.68
C SER A 304 17.11 -1.88 2.27
N LYS A 305 17.96 -2.43 1.40
CA LYS A 305 19.08 -3.28 1.84
C LYS A 305 20.08 -2.51 2.72
N SER A 306 20.28 -1.22 2.42
CA SER A 306 21.20 -0.36 3.17
C SER A 306 20.73 -0.04 4.59
N LEU A 307 19.43 0.02 4.83
CA LEU A 307 18.85 0.23 6.16
C LEU A 307 18.68 -1.07 6.95
N GLY A 308 18.83 -2.24 6.31
CA GLY A 308 18.62 -3.53 6.97
C GLY A 308 17.19 -3.75 7.50
N ASN A 309 16.23 -2.95 7.06
CA ASN A 309 14.83 -2.98 7.51
C ASN A 309 13.91 -3.78 6.58
N GLY A 310 14.48 -4.56 5.67
CA GLY A 310 13.73 -5.44 4.78
C GLY A 310 13.15 -6.63 5.56
N ILE A 311 11.89 -6.95 5.29
CA ILE A 311 11.18 -8.10 5.85
C ILE A 311 11.22 -9.22 4.81
N ASP A 312 11.71 -10.38 5.22
CA ASP A 312 11.71 -11.58 4.37
C ASP A 312 10.30 -12.20 4.38
N PRO A 313 9.58 -12.21 3.25
CA PRO A 313 8.24 -12.78 3.19
C PRO A 313 8.21 -14.28 3.47
N LEU A 314 9.27 -15.03 3.17
CA LEU A 314 9.32 -16.47 3.45
C LEU A 314 9.29 -16.76 4.94
N LYS A 315 10.00 -15.96 5.75
CA LYS A 315 9.95 -16.08 7.21
C LYS A 315 8.54 -15.81 7.78
N ILE A 316 7.83 -14.84 7.18
CA ILE A 316 6.45 -14.57 7.58
C ILE A 316 5.52 -15.73 7.19
N ILE A 317 5.73 -16.31 6.01
CA ILE A 317 4.97 -17.48 5.56
C ILE A 317 5.19 -18.66 6.48
N ASP A 318 6.44 -18.93 6.90
CA ASP A 318 6.77 -20.01 7.82
C ASP A 318 6.10 -19.85 9.20
N GLN A 319 5.98 -18.60 9.69
CA GLN A 319 5.42 -18.32 11.02
C GLN A 319 3.89 -18.20 11.03
N TYR A 320 3.30 -17.61 9.99
CA TYR A 320 1.89 -17.22 9.98
C TYR A 320 1.07 -17.88 8.87
N GLY A 321 1.73 -18.50 7.89
CA GLY A 321 1.11 -19.05 6.69
C GLY A 321 0.95 -18.02 5.56
N ALA A 322 0.96 -18.54 4.32
CA ALA A 322 0.89 -17.71 3.10
C ALA A 322 -0.41 -16.89 3.01
N ASP A 323 -1.55 -17.49 3.37
CA ASP A 323 -2.86 -16.81 3.32
C ASP A 323 -2.94 -15.63 4.31
N THR A 324 -2.32 -15.75 5.48
CA THR A 324 -2.23 -14.66 6.46
C THR A 324 -1.48 -13.47 5.88
N LEU A 325 -0.33 -13.72 5.25
CA LEU A 325 0.46 -12.67 4.61
C LEU A 325 -0.35 -12.03 3.46
N ARG A 326 -0.90 -12.82 2.54
CA ARG A 326 -1.71 -12.33 1.41
C ARG A 326 -2.88 -11.47 1.87
N PHE A 327 -3.63 -11.93 2.86
CA PHE A 327 -4.75 -11.19 3.44
C PHE A 327 -4.29 -9.85 4.05
N SER A 328 -3.20 -9.87 4.81
CA SER A 328 -2.66 -8.67 5.47
C SER A 328 -2.22 -7.59 4.49
N LEU A 329 -1.72 -7.98 3.29
CA LEU A 329 -1.25 -7.04 2.27
C LEU A 329 -2.39 -6.32 1.53
N ILE A 330 -3.62 -6.83 1.61
CA ILE A 330 -4.78 -6.26 0.88
C ILE A 330 -5.79 -5.64 1.84
N ASN A 331 -6.01 -6.25 3.01
CA ASN A 331 -7.06 -5.84 3.92
C ASN A 331 -6.90 -4.41 4.42
N GLY A 332 -7.90 -3.55 4.14
CA GLY A 332 -7.95 -2.16 4.54
C GLY A 332 -6.99 -1.24 3.78
N ILE A 333 -6.44 -1.67 2.64
CA ILE A 333 -5.54 -0.88 1.81
C ILE A 333 -6.30 -0.30 0.60
N ALA A 334 -6.25 1.02 0.47
CA ALA A 334 -6.78 1.69 -0.72
C ALA A 334 -5.78 1.58 -1.89
N PRO A 335 -6.25 1.49 -3.15
CA PRO A 335 -5.38 1.46 -4.32
C PRO A 335 -4.37 2.62 -4.34
N GLY A 336 -3.10 2.31 -4.62
CA GLY A 336 -2.01 3.28 -4.67
C GLY A 336 -1.58 3.89 -3.35
N SER A 337 -2.02 3.34 -2.23
CA SER A 337 -1.62 3.80 -0.89
C SER A 337 -0.56 2.88 -0.29
N ASP A 338 0.44 3.49 0.36
CA ASP A 338 1.47 2.75 1.08
C ASP A 338 0.88 2.02 2.29
N MET A 339 1.46 0.90 2.62
CA MET A 339 1.10 0.09 3.78
C MET A 339 2.25 0.05 4.79
N ARG A 340 1.95 0.30 6.06
CA ARG A 340 2.87 -0.02 7.16
C ARG A 340 2.69 -1.47 7.56
N PHE A 341 3.78 -2.20 7.57
CA PHE A 341 3.81 -3.59 8.02
C PHE A 341 3.91 -3.63 9.54
N SER A 342 3.04 -4.39 10.21
CA SER A 342 3.07 -4.57 11.65
C SER A 342 2.63 -5.97 12.06
N ASP A 343 3.14 -6.44 13.20
CA ASP A 343 2.82 -7.76 13.74
C ASP A 343 1.35 -7.86 14.17
N GLU A 344 0.75 -6.78 14.70
CA GLU A 344 -0.67 -6.76 15.08
C GLU A 344 -1.58 -7.04 13.88
N LYS A 345 -1.21 -6.53 12.70
CA LYS A 345 -1.97 -6.76 11.46
C LYS A 345 -1.88 -8.21 11.01
N LEU A 346 -0.71 -8.84 11.17
CA LEU A 346 -0.52 -10.27 10.91
C LEU A 346 -1.33 -11.12 11.88
N GLU A 347 -1.27 -10.82 13.19
CA GLU A 347 -2.04 -11.51 14.22
C GLU A 347 -3.55 -11.44 13.94
N GLY A 348 -4.07 -10.25 13.62
CA GLY A 348 -5.47 -10.07 13.23
C GLY A 348 -5.85 -10.91 11.99
N SER A 349 -4.96 -10.96 11.00
CA SER A 349 -5.15 -11.75 9.79
C SER A 349 -5.13 -13.26 10.07
N ARG A 350 -4.19 -13.73 10.91
CA ARG A 350 -4.14 -15.13 11.36
C ARG A 350 -5.40 -15.54 12.11
N ASN A 351 -5.89 -14.68 13.00
CA ASN A 351 -7.13 -14.95 13.73
C ASN A 351 -8.33 -15.08 12.79
N PHE A 352 -8.36 -14.34 11.69
CA PHE A 352 -9.39 -14.50 10.67
C PHE A 352 -9.27 -15.83 9.93
N MET A 353 -8.07 -16.27 9.55
CA MET A 353 -7.85 -17.60 8.97
C MET A 353 -8.32 -18.72 9.93
N ASN A 354 -7.98 -18.61 11.21
CA ASN A 354 -8.44 -19.55 12.23
C ASN A 354 -9.98 -19.53 12.39
N LYS A 355 -10.60 -18.35 12.27
CA LYS A 355 -12.07 -18.23 12.35
C LYS A 355 -12.74 -18.96 11.18
N ILE A 356 -12.23 -18.78 9.95
CA ILE A 356 -12.73 -19.47 8.74
C ILE A 356 -12.59 -21.00 8.94
N TRP A 357 -11.41 -21.47 9.36
CA TRP A 357 -11.15 -22.87 9.59
C TRP A 357 -12.12 -23.50 10.59
N ASN A 358 -12.29 -22.88 11.75
CA ASN A 358 -13.16 -23.39 12.79
C ASN A 358 -14.65 -23.37 12.40
N ALA A 359 -15.09 -22.31 11.69
CA ALA A 359 -16.44 -22.24 11.15
C ALA A 359 -16.70 -23.36 10.12
N SER A 360 -15.73 -23.57 9.22
CA SER A 360 -15.81 -24.63 8.21
C SER A 360 -15.83 -26.01 8.84
N ARG A 361 -14.98 -26.24 9.85
CA ARG A 361 -14.98 -27.51 10.61
C ARG A 361 -16.35 -27.78 11.25
N PHE A 362 -16.97 -26.76 11.84
CA PHE A 362 -18.32 -26.90 12.39
C PHE A 362 -19.34 -27.32 11.32
N VAL A 363 -19.31 -26.69 10.14
CA VAL A 363 -20.23 -27.01 9.03
C VAL A 363 -19.99 -28.44 8.54
N LEU A 364 -18.73 -28.81 8.28
CA LEU A 364 -18.37 -30.12 7.75
C LEU A 364 -18.72 -31.25 8.71
N MET A 365 -18.51 -31.10 10.01
CA MET A 365 -18.92 -32.09 11.03
C MET A 365 -20.43 -32.31 11.05
N ASN A 366 -21.24 -31.26 10.81
CA ASN A 366 -22.70 -31.41 10.74
C ASN A 366 -23.18 -31.95 9.38
N ALA A 367 -22.36 -31.87 8.34
CA ALA A 367 -22.65 -32.36 6.99
C ALA A 367 -22.18 -33.80 6.76
N GLU A 368 -21.37 -34.37 7.67
CA GLU A 368 -20.82 -35.73 7.55
C GLU A 368 -21.94 -36.77 7.45
N GLY A 369 -21.86 -37.60 6.42
CA GLY A 369 -22.83 -38.69 6.16
C GLY A 369 -24.23 -38.21 5.71
N LYS A 370 -24.42 -36.92 5.41
CA LYS A 370 -25.70 -36.35 4.96
C LYS A 370 -25.74 -36.10 3.48
N GLU A 371 -26.90 -36.24 2.89
CA GLU A 371 -27.18 -35.82 1.52
C GLU A 371 -27.44 -34.31 1.49
N ILE A 372 -26.65 -33.59 0.70
CA ILE A 372 -26.77 -32.14 0.58
C ILE A 372 -27.76 -31.77 -0.54
N LYS A 373 -28.88 -31.19 -0.15
CA LYS A 373 -29.96 -30.79 -1.05
C LYS A 373 -29.64 -29.48 -1.77
N ASN A 374 -30.27 -29.27 -2.94
CA ASN A 374 -30.28 -27.94 -3.54
C ASN A 374 -31.15 -26.99 -2.71
N LEU A 375 -30.84 -25.68 -2.75
CA LEU A 375 -31.62 -24.67 -2.01
C LEU A 375 -33.11 -24.64 -2.41
N SER A 376 -33.44 -25.00 -3.66
CA SER A 376 -34.83 -25.10 -4.15
C SER A 376 -35.63 -26.16 -3.43
N ASP A 377 -34.98 -27.20 -2.94
CA ASP A 377 -35.60 -28.38 -2.35
C ASP A 377 -35.67 -28.27 -0.82
N CYS A 378 -35.07 -27.19 -0.25
CA CYS A 378 -35.07 -26.93 1.17
C CYS A 378 -36.23 -26.06 1.62
N LYS A 379 -36.82 -26.39 2.77
CA LYS A 379 -37.78 -25.51 3.47
C LYS A 379 -37.02 -24.50 4.32
N LEU A 380 -36.73 -23.34 3.71
CA LEU A 380 -35.90 -22.30 4.33
C LEU A 380 -36.58 -21.66 5.56
N SER A 381 -35.90 -21.67 6.70
CA SER A 381 -36.27 -20.91 7.89
C SER A 381 -36.03 -19.40 7.72
N VAL A 382 -36.47 -18.60 8.69
CA VAL A 382 -36.18 -17.15 8.69
C VAL A 382 -34.68 -16.87 8.74
N ALA A 383 -33.93 -17.65 9.53
CA ALA A 383 -32.46 -17.51 9.61
C ALA A 383 -31.77 -17.88 8.29
N ASP A 384 -32.23 -18.94 7.61
CA ASP A 384 -31.69 -19.36 6.32
C ASP A 384 -31.92 -18.28 5.24
N LYS A 385 -33.15 -17.75 5.16
CA LYS A 385 -33.49 -16.65 4.25
C LYS A 385 -32.68 -15.38 4.53
N TRP A 386 -32.41 -15.10 5.80
CA TRP A 386 -31.61 -13.96 6.20
C TRP A 386 -30.16 -14.12 5.75
N ILE A 387 -29.50 -15.25 6.02
CA ILE A 387 -28.09 -15.45 5.64
C ILE A 387 -27.91 -15.51 4.12
N ILE A 388 -28.85 -16.16 3.39
CA ILE A 388 -28.82 -16.19 1.93
C ILE A 388 -28.91 -14.78 1.36
N THR A 389 -29.75 -13.92 1.95
CA THR A 389 -29.83 -12.51 1.54
C THR A 389 -28.54 -11.75 1.83
N LYS A 390 -27.92 -11.97 2.98
CA LYS A 390 -26.64 -11.37 3.35
C LYS A 390 -25.50 -11.83 2.44
N LEU A 391 -25.41 -13.12 2.16
CA LEU A 391 -24.47 -13.69 1.20
C LEU A 391 -24.66 -13.09 -0.20
N ASN A 392 -25.90 -13.05 -0.68
CA ASN A 392 -26.22 -12.50 -1.99
C ASN A 392 -25.83 -11.02 -2.13
N LYS A 393 -26.02 -10.24 -1.06
CA LYS A 393 -25.51 -8.86 -0.98
C LYS A 393 -23.97 -8.84 -0.99
N ALA A 394 -23.30 -9.71 -0.23
CA ALA A 394 -21.84 -9.80 -0.21
C ALA A 394 -21.29 -10.15 -1.61
N ILE A 395 -21.90 -11.12 -2.31
CA ILE A 395 -21.54 -11.49 -3.68
C ILE A 395 -21.58 -10.25 -4.60
N ARG A 396 -22.66 -9.49 -4.57
CA ARG A 396 -22.80 -8.27 -5.37
C ARG A 396 -21.73 -7.23 -5.01
N ASP A 397 -21.61 -6.94 -3.72
CA ASP A 397 -20.74 -5.87 -3.24
C ASP A 397 -19.25 -6.23 -3.49
N VAL A 398 -18.86 -7.49 -3.32
CA VAL A 398 -17.51 -8.00 -3.64
C VAL A 398 -17.24 -7.89 -5.14
N THR A 399 -18.14 -8.41 -5.99
CA THR A 399 -17.99 -8.38 -7.45
C THR A 399 -17.81 -6.96 -7.97
N VAL A 400 -18.70 -6.04 -7.57
CA VAL A 400 -18.65 -4.63 -8.01
C VAL A 400 -17.35 -3.95 -7.60
N ASN A 401 -16.85 -4.21 -6.39
CA ASN A 401 -15.59 -3.62 -5.94
C ASN A 401 -14.37 -4.25 -6.64
N MET A 402 -14.38 -5.57 -6.89
CA MET A 402 -13.31 -6.22 -7.66
C MET A 402 -13.25 -5.70 -9.09
N GLU A 403 -14.39 -5.53 -9.77
CA GLU A 403 -14.46 -4.94 -11.11
C GLU A 403 -13.94 -3.50 -11.17
N ARG A 404 -13.97 -2.78 -10.06
CA ARG A 404 -13.37 -1.43 -9.90
C ARG A 404 -11.94 -1.44 -9.42
N TYR A 405 -11.33 -2.61 -9.25
CA TYR A 405 -10.01 -2.79 -8.65
C TYR A 405 -9.90 -2.30 -7.19
N GLU A 406 -11.02 -2.18 -6.48
CA GLU A 406 -11.08 -1.78 -5.07
C GLU A 406 -10.97 -3.01 -4.15
N MET A 407 -9.87 -3.78 -4.31
CA MET A 407 -9.66 -5.08 -3.65
C MET A 407 -9.74 -5.01 -2.13
N GLY A 408 -9.20 -3.94 -1.52
CA GLY A 408 -9.27 -3.74 -0.07
C GLY A 408 -10.70 -3.55 0.44
N ILE A 409 -11.57 -2.88 -0.34
CA ILE A 409 -13.00 -2.70 0.00
C ILE A 409 -13.75 -4.03 -0.20
N ALA A 410 -13.50 -4.73 -1.31
CA ALA A 410 -14.09 -6.04 -1.55
C ALA A 410 -13.80 -7.00 -0.39
N LEU A 411 -12.53 -7.06 0.03
CA LEU A 411 -12.09 -7.93 1.13
C LEU A 411 -12.69 -7.51 2.48
N ALA A 412 -12.83 -6.21 2.76
CA ALA A 412 -13.48 -5.73 3.98
C ALA A 412 -14.96 -6.12 4.04
N LYS A 413 -15.70 -6.02 2.92
CA LYS A 413 -17.10 -6.48 2.84
C LYS A 413 -17.22 -7.98 3.08
N LEU A 414 -16.29 -8.76 2.54
CA LEU A 414 -16.25 -10.19 2.72
C LEU A 414 -15.87 -10.58 4.16
N TYR A 415 -14.91 -9.87 4.75
CA TYR A 415 -14.56 -10.02 6.16
C TYR A 415 -15.77 -9.78 7.07
N ASP A 416 -16.48 -8.67 6.86
CA ASP A 416 -17.67 -8.33 7.65
C ASP A 416 -18.76 -9.40 7.55
N PHE A 417 -19.03 -9.89 6.33
CA PHE A 417 -19.98 -10.97 6.12
C PHE A 417 -19.56 -12.27 6.84
N VAL A 418 -18.30 -12.70 6.66
CA VAL A 418 -17.81 -13.95 7.25
C VAL A 418 -17.78 -13.86 8.76
N TRP A 419 -17.20 -12.79 9.31
CA TRP A 419 -17.02 -12.66 10.76
C TRP A 419 -18.35 -12.43 11.45
N ASN A 420 -19.07 -11.39 11.06
CA ASN A 420 -20.28 -10.95 11.77
C ASN A 420 -21.52 -11.76 11.36
N ASP A 421 -21.85 -11.82 10.05
CA ASP A 421 -23.11 -12.42 9.63
C ASP A 421 -23.06 -13.96 9.67
N PHE A 422 -22.00 -14.57 9.12
CA PHE A 422 -21.91 -16.04 9.05
C PHE A 422 -21.48 -16.66 10.39
N CYS A 423 -20.32 -16.28 10.92
CA CYS A 423 -19.75 -16.93 12.09
C CYS A 423 -20.45 -16.54 13.40
N ASP A 424 -20.64 -15.24 13.65
CA ASP A 424 -21.15 -14.78 14.93
C ASP A 424 -22.68 -14.93 15.05
N TRP A 425 -23.38 -14.89 13.90
CA TRP A 425 -24.83 -15.00 13.90
C TRP A 425 -25.36 -16.29 13.32
N TYR A 426 -25.12 -16.55 12.03
CA TYR A 426 -25.83 -17.64 11.38
C TYR A 426 -25.49 -19.01 11.99
N ILE A 427 -24.22 -19.31 12.21
CA ILE A 427 -23.81 -20.54 12.89
C ILE A 427 -24.52 -20.69 14.26
N GLU A 428 -24.60 -19.62 15.03
CA GLU A 428 -25.28 -19.67 16.34
C GLU A 428 -26.80 -19.83 16.20
N LEU A 429 -27.42 -19.16 15.22
CA LEU A 429 -28.85 -19.30 14.93
C LEU A 429 -29.23 -20.70 14.43
N THR A 430 -28.30 -21.45 13.83
CA THR A 430 -28.59 -22.83 13.39
C THR A 430 -28.58 -23.86 14.52
N LYS A 431 -27.86 -23.60 15.61
CA LYS A 431 -27.71 -24.57 16.71
C LYS A 431 -29.03 -25.10 17.31
N PRO A 432 -30.06 -24.27 17.55
CA PRO A 432 -31.36 -24.76 18.03
C PRO A 432 -32.02 -25.79 17.12
N VAL A 433 -31.82 -25.66 15.80
CA VAL A 433 -32.37 -26.61 14.80
C VAL A 433 -31.47 -27.84 14.67
N LEU A 434 -30.15 -27.65 14.61
CA LEU A 434 -29.18 -28.73 14.46
C LEU A 434 -29.22 -29.74 15.64
N TYR A 435 -29.51 -29.24 16.84
CA TYR A 435 -29.61 -30.06 18.06
C TYR A 435 -31.05 -30.32 18.51
N GLY A 436 -32.06 -30.00 17.64
CA GLY A 436 -33.46 -30.30 17.85
C GLY A 436 -33.85 -31.67 17.33
N ASP A 437 -35.13 -32.01 17.45
CA ASP A 437 -35.66 -33.35 17.11
C ASP A 437 -36.19 -33.47 15.67
N ASP A 438 -36.36 -32.33 14.93
CA ASP A 438 -36.84 -32.31 13.54
C ASP A 438 -35.69 -32.58 12.56
N GLU A 439 -35.58 -33.84 12.10
CA GLU A 439 -34.56 -34.28 11.15
C GLU A 439 -34.66 -33.53 9.80
N THR A 440 -35.86 -33.28 9.31
CA THR A 440 -36.06 -32.61 8.01
C THR A 440 -35.56 -31.17 8.08
N ALA A 441 -35.92 -30.46 9.15
CA ALA A 441 -35.43 -29.10 9.36
C ALA A 441 -33.90 -29.06 9.57
N ARG A 442 -33.35 -30.07 10.22
CA ARG A 442 -31.90 -30.21 10.40
C ARG A 442 -31.17 -30.38 9.07
N ASP A 443 -31.64 -31.29 8.21
CA ASP A 443 -31.03 -31.60 6.92
C ASP A 443 -31.13 -30.40 5.96
N ASP A 444 -32.28 -29.71 5.96
CA ASP A 444 -32.45 -28.46 5.22
C ASP A 444 -31.46 -27.37 5.68
N THR A 445 -31.31 -27.19 7.01
CA THR A 445 -30.37 -26.21 7.59
C THR A 445 -28.91 -26.58 7.29
N VAL A 446 -28.53 -27.86 7.34
CA VAL A 446 -27.18 -28.32 6.97
C VAL A 446 -26.90 -28.03 5.49
N SER A 447 -27.88 -28.27 4.61
CA SER A 447 -27.73 -28.00 3.19
C SER A 447 -27.51 -26.50 2.91
N VAL A 448 -28.22 -25.63 3.65
CA VAL A 448 -27.99 -24.16 3.58
C VAL A 448 -26.61 -23.77 4.13
N LEU A 449 -26.18 -24.35 5.25
CA LEU A 449 -24.84 -24.12 5.81
C LEU A 449 -23.73 -24.47 4.80
N VAL A 450 -23.85 -25.63 4.16
CA VAL A 450 -22.90 -26.07 3.12
C VAL A 450 -22.91 -25.15 1.92
N TYR A 451 -24.10 -24.73 1.45
CA TYR A 451 -24.22 -23.77 0.36
C TYR A 451 -23.54 -22.45 0.68
N VAL A 452 -23.83 -21.85 1.85
CA VAL A 452 -23.26 -20.58 2.28
C VAL A 452 -21.74 -20.68 2.41
N LEU A 453 -21.24 -21.78 3.02
CA LEU A 453 -19.81 -22.02 3.13
C LEU A 453 -19.16 -22.12 1.74
N LYS A 454 -19.70 -22.94 0.84
CA LYS A 454 -19.17 -23.16 -0.50
C LYS A 454 -19.05 -21.84 -1.30
N GLU A 455 -20.10 -21.05 -1.34
CA GLU A 455 -20.07 -19.77 -2.06
C GLU A 455 -19.16 -18.73 -1.39
N THR A 456 -19.06 -18.75 -0.05
CA THR A 456 -18.13 -17.90 0.71
C THR A 456 -16.66 -18.24 0.40
N LEU A 457 -16.33 -19.51 0.33
CA LEU A 457 -14.97 -19.95 0.00
C LEU A 457 -14.57 -19.52 -1.41
N LYS A 458 -15.49 -19.60 -2.39
CA LYS A 458 -15.22 -19.12 -3.74
C LYS A 458 -14.96 -17.59 -3.78
N LEU A 459 -15.68 -16.81 -2.98
CA LEU A 459 -15.42 -15.35 -2.86
C LEU A 459 -14.07 -15.06 -2.19
N LEU A 460 -13.66 -15.88 -1.23
CA LEU A 460 -12.40 -15.74 -0.50
C LEU A 460 -11.19 -16.21 -1.30
N HIS A 461 -11.38 -17.16 -2.21
CA HIS A 461 -10.29 -17.86 -2.89
C HIS A 461 -9.27 -16.94 -3.59
N PRO A 462 -9.65 -15.87 -4.31
CA PRO A 462 -8.69 -14.95 -4.91
C PRO A 462 -7.72 -14.31 -3.89
N PHE A 463 -8.13 -14.19 -2.63
CA PHE A 463 -7.37 -13.56 -1.57
C PHE A 463 -6.57 -14.57 -0.73
N VAL A 464 -7.19 -15.68 -0.38
CA VAL A 464 -6.66 -16.71 0.53
C VAL A 464 -6.81 -18.13 -0.05
N PRO A 465 -6.03 -18.43 -1.12
CA PRO A 465 -6.25 -19.61 -1.95
C PRO A 465 -6.01 -20.94 -1.25
N PHE A 466 -5.05 -21.01 -0.30
CA PHE A 466 -4.65 -22.29 0.27
C PHE A 466 -5.69 -22.84 1.25
N VAL A 467 -6.12 -22.06 2.23
CA VAL A 467 -7.12 -22.47 3.21
C VAL A 467 -8.48 -22.74 2.56
N THR A 468 -8.82 -21.96 1.53
CA THR A 468 -10.10 -22.13 0.82
C THR A 468 -10.11 -23.39 -0.04
N GLN A 469 -9.03 -23.73 -0.73
CA GLN A 469 -8.90 -24.96 -1.48
C GLN A 469 -8.98 -26.18 -0.56
N GLU A 470 -8.24 -26.17 0.55
CA GLU A 470 -8.25 -27.26 1.52
C GLU A 470 -9.65 -27.54 2.07
N ILE A 471 -10.36 -26.49 2.48
CA ILE A 471 -11.73 -26.65 2.99
C ILE A 471 -12.69 -27.08 1.88
N TYR A 472 -12.58 -26.49 0.68
CA TYR A 472 -13.47 -26.76 -0.45
C TYR A 472 -13.43 -28.22 -0.89
N SER A 473 -12.24 -28.82 -0.94
CA SER A 473 -12.03 -30.21 -1.31
C SER A 473 -12.70 -31.21 -0.34
N ASN A 474 -12.99 -30.76 0.89
CA ASN A 474 -13.63 -31.59 1.92
C ASN A 474 -15.15 -31.38 2.01
N ILE A 475 -15.75 -30.54 1.15
CA ILE A 475 -17.21 -30.34 1.12
C ILE A 475 -17.88 -31.55 0.45
N PRO A 476 -18.90 -32.18 1.06
CA PRO A 476 -19.61 -33.30 0.47
C PRO A 476 -20.20 -32.97 -0.90
N GLY A 477 -19.98 -33.83 -1.88
CA GLY A 477 -20.48 -33.67 -3.25
C GLY A 477 -19.74 -32.67 -4.14
N VAL A 478 -18.66 -32.08 -3.64
CA VAL A 478 -17.78 -31.23 -4.45
C VAL A 478 -16.75 -32.11 -5.20
N THR A 479 -16.54 -31.80 -6.47
CA THR A 479 -15.54 -32.42 -7.34
C THR A 479 -14.72 -31.34 -8.03
N GLY A 480 -13.40 -31.57 -8.15
CA GLY A 480 -12.47 -30.62 -8.78
C GLY A 480 -12.01 -29.48 -7.86
N ASP A 481 -11.19 -28.62 -8.43
CA ASP A 481 -10.55 -27.52 -7.70
C ASP A 481 -11.42 -26.26 -7.66
N ILE A 482 -11.37 -25.54 -6.55
CA ILE A 482 -12.10 -24.28 -6.39
C ILE A 482 -11.67 -23.22 -7.41
N MET A 483 -10.42 -23.28 -7.86
CA MET A 483 -9.86 -22.33 -8.85
C MET A 483 -10.63 -22.32 -10.18
N VAL A 484 -11.15 -23.48 -10.59
CA VAL A 484 -11.93 -23.63 -11.84
C VAL A 484 -13.42 -23.65 -11.61
N ALA A 485 -13.87 -23.52 -10.36
CA ALA A 485 -15.29 -23.45 -10.03
C ALA A 485 -15.89 -22.11 -10.49
N GLU A 486 -17.17 -22.13 -10.84
CA GLU A 486 -17.87 -20.90 -11.24
C GLU A 486 -17.91 -19.88 -10.09
N PHE A 487 -17.48 -18.64 -10.36
CA PHE A 487 -17.51 -17.57 -9.37
C PHE A 487 -18.95 -17.21 -9.00
N PRO A 488 -19.25 -16.92 -7.72
CA PRO A 488 -20.60 -16.64 -7.26
C PRO A 488 -21.25 -15.46 -7.98
N ARG A 489 -22.50 -15.62 -8.38
CA ARG A 489 -23.26 -14.57 -9.06
C ARG A 489 -24.44 -14.08 -8.23
N TYR A 490 -24.65 -12.77 -8.23
CA TYR A 490 -25.81 -12.16 -7.59
C TYR A 490 -27.11 -12.68 -8.24
N ASN A 491 -28.06 -13.12 -7.39
CA ASN A 491 -29.36 -13.59 -7.83
C ASN A 491 -30.50 -12.79 -7.16
N PRO A 492 -31.27 -11.98 -7.89
CA PRO A 492 -32.35 -11.17 -7.31
C PRO A 492 -33.40 -11.99 -6.53
N LYS A 493 -33.61 -13.27 -6.88
CA LYS A 493 -34.55 -14.18 -6.21
C LYS A 493 -34.13 -14.49 -4.75
N PHE A 494 -32.86 -14.31 -4.40
CA PHE A 494 -32.33 -14.54 -3.06
C PHE A 494 -32.38 -13.29 -2.15
N ASN A 495 -33.24 -12.34 -2.47
CA ASN A 495 -33.47 -11.15 -1.66
C ASN A 495 -34.75 -11.29 -0.81
N TYR A 496 -34.61 -11.87 0.38
CA TYR A 496 -35.73 -12.07 1.32
C TYR A 496 -35.80 -10.89 2.31
N ALA A 497 -36.15 -9.70 1.83
CA ALA A 497 -36.18 -8.47 2.63
C ALA A 497 -37.02 -8.58 3.91
N LYS A 498 -38.14 -9.37 3.86
CA LYS A 498 -38.97 -9.63 5.05
C LYS A 498 -38.24 -10.40 6.12
N ALA A 499 -37.43 -11.41 5.77
CA ALA A 499 -36.66 -12.19 6.73
C ALA A 499 -35.61 -11.34 7.43
N VAL A 500 -34.98 -10.40 6.69
CA VAL A 500 -34.04 -9.43 7.28
C VAL A 500 -34.75 -8.55 8.31
N LYS A 501 -35.90 -7.98 7.98
CA LYS A 501 -36.73 -7.18 8.90
C LYS A 501 -37.21 -7.96 10.12
N ASP A 502 -37.57 -9.23 9.93
CA ASP A 502 -38.08 -10.08 11.02
C ASP A 502 -36.96 -10.47 11.99
N LEU A 503 -35.72 -10.65 11.51
CA LEU A 503 -34.59 -11.10 12.37
C LEU A 503 -33.84 -9.95 13.04
N GLU A 504 -33.92 -8.74 12.54
CA GLU A 504 -33.22 -7.56 13.07
C GLU A 504 -33.59 -7.24 14.54
N PRO A 505 -34.88 -7.20 14.93
CA PRO A 505 -35.28 -7.05 16.35
C PRO A 505 -34.72 -8.17 17.23
N VAL A 506 -34.75 -9.42 16.73
CA VAL A 506 -34.29 -10.59 17.47
C VAL A 506 -32.80 -10.49 17.80
N THR A 507 -31.99 -10.19 16.80
CA THR A 507 -30.53 -10.04 17.00
C THR A 507 -30.18 -8.85 17.90
N SER A 508 -30.95 -7.75 17.79
CA SER A 508 -30.79 -6.56 18.64
C SER A 508 -31.11 -6.87 20.10
N ILE A 509 -32.18 -7.61 20.36
CA ILE A 509 -32.55 -8.07 21.70
C ILE A 509 -31.47 -8.97 22.28
N ILE A 510 -30.99 -9.97 21.53
CA ILE A 510 -29.94 -10.88 21.98
C ILE A 510 -28.68 -10.09 22.37
N LYS A 511 -28.25 -9.14 21.54
CA LYS A 511 -27.10 -8.27 21.85
C LYS A 511 -27.33 -7.46 23.13
N ALA A 512 -28.51 -6.83 23.28
CA ALA A 512 -28.83 -6.00 24.43
C ALA A 512 -28.80 -6.80 25.74
N VAL A 513 -29.46 -7.97 25.75
CA VAL A 513 -29.46 -8.83 26.95
C VAL A 513 -28.07 -9.33 27.30
N ARG A 514 -27.28 -9.78 26.31
CA ARG A 514 -25.88 -10.19 26.54
C ARG A 514 -25.02 -9.05 27.08
N ASN A 515 -25.21 -7.83 26.57
CA ASN A 515 -24.48 -6.65 27.05
C ASN A 515 -24.85 -6.30 28.50
N VAL A 516 -26.13 -6.40 28.86
CA VAL A 516 -26.58 -6.18 30.25
C VAL A 516 -25.94 -7.22 31.17
N LYS A 517 -26.00 -8.51 30.80
CA LYS A 517 -25.37 -9.58 31.57
C LYS A 517 -23.86 -9.36 31.73
N ALA A 518 -23.17 -8.99 30.67
CA ALA A 518 -21.72 -8.73 30.70
C ALA A 518 -21.37 -7.53 31.60
N LYS A 519 -22.13 -6.43 31.52
CA LYS A 519 -21.93 -5.26 32.37
C LYS A 519 -22.11 -5.56 33.85
N LEU A 520 -23.03 -6.47 34.19
CA LEU A 520 -23.33 -6.86 35.54
C LEU A 520 -22.59 -8.12 36.00
N ASN A 521 -21.60 -8.58 35.22
CA ASN A 521 -20.82 -9.81 35.45
C ASN A 521 -21.67 -11.07 35.66
N VAL A 522 -22.84 -11.12 35.04
CA VAL A 522 -23.76 -12.27 35.11
C VAL A 522 -23.32 -13.34 34.14
N ALA A 523 -23.26 -14.60 34.59
CA ALA A 523 -22.89 -15.73 33.74
C ALA A 523 -23.84 -15.82 32.54
N PRO A 524 -23.32 -16.03 31.31
CA PRO A 524 -24.15 -16.15 30.09
C PRO A 524 -25.23 -17.22 30.18
N SER A 525 -24.97 -18.30 30.92
CA SER A 525 -25.87 -19.43 31.11
C SER A 525 -27.03 -19.16 32.09
N LYS A 526 -26.93 -18.10 32.92
CA LYS A 526 -28.01 -17.74 33.87
C LYS A 526 -29.24 -17.29 33.07
N LYS A 527 -30.36 -17.96 33.27
CA LYS A 527 -31.64 -17.59 32.62
C LYS A 527 -32.29 -16.43 33.33
N VAL A 528 -32.90 -15.52 32.56
CA VAL A 528 -33.62 -14.34 33.06
C VAL A 528 -34.94 -14.18 32.30
N GLU A 529 -35.97 -13.67 32.96
CA GLU A 529 -37.19 -13.20 32.31
C GLU A 529 -36.93 -11.91 31.53
N LEU A 530 -37.63 -11.74 30.41
CA LEU A 530 -37.50 -10.57 29.55
C LEU A 530 -38.87 -9.97 29.28
N TYR A 531 -39.10 -8.77 29.82
CA TYR A 531 -40.29 -8.00 29.50
C TYR A 531 -40.02 -7.10 28.29
N VAL A 532 -40.93 -7.12 27.30
CA VAL A 532 -40.74 -6.44 26.01
C VAL A 532 -41.95 -5.60 25.69
N LYS A 533 -41.73 -4.29 25.50
CA LYS A 533 -42.69 -3.37 24.89
C LYS A 533 -42.28 -3.13 23.45
N SER A 534 -43.13 -3.49 22.49
CA SER A 534 -42.77 -3.42 21.07
C SER A 534 -43.99 -3.48 20.14
N ASP A 535 -43.87 -2.77 19.00
CA ASP A 535 -44.87 -2.85 17.88
C ASP A 535 -44.59 -4.04 16.96
N VAL A 536 -43.39 -4.66 17.04
CA VAL A 536 -43.01 -5.79 16.18
C VAL A 536 -43.10 -7.15 16.90
N LYS A 537 -44.10 -7.30 17.78
CA LYS A 537 -44.34 -8.50 18.61
C LYS A 537 -44.34 -9.81 17.80
N ALA A 538 -44.89 -9.78 16.57
CA ALA A 538 -44.95 -10.98 15.73
C ALA A 538 -43.58 -11.49 15.29
N ALA A 539 -42.63 -10.60 14.97
CA ALA A 539 -41.23 -10.94 14.61
C ALA A 539 -40.49 -11.50 15.83
N ILE A 540 -40.65 -10.87 17.00
CA ILE A 540 -40.05 -11.31 18.25
C ILE A 540 -40.56 -12.68 18.65
N ARG A 541 -41.89 -12.94 18.53
CA ARG A 541 -42.46 -14.27 18.82
C ARG A 541 -41.89 -15.36 17.92
N LYS A 542 -41.75 -15.08 16.61
CA LYS A 542 -41.13 -16.03 15.66
C LYS A 542 -39.69 -16.34 15.99
N GLY A 543 -38.95 -15.34 16.54
CA GLY A 543 -37.55 -15.47 16.92
C GLY A 543 -37.35 -15.83 18.39
N SER A 544 -38.40 -16.14 19.17
CA SER A 544 -38.29 -16.40 20.62
C SER A 544 -37.29 -17.50 20.95
N VAL A 545 -37.25 -18.59 20.18
CA VAL A 545 -36.31 -19.70 20.36
C VAL A 545 -34.86 -19.21 20.32
N TYR A 546 -34.53 -18.30 19.40
CA TYR A 546 -33.18 -17.73 19.30
C TYR A 546 -32.86 -16.83 20.49
N ILE A 547 -33.82 -15.99 20.93
CA ILE A 547 -33.62 -15.11 22.09
C ILE A 547 -33.41 -15.96 23.35
N GLN A 548 -34.27 -16.95 23.58
CA GLN A 548 -34.17 -17.84 24.74
C GLN A 548 -32.84 -18.59 24.78
N LYS A 549 -32.44 -19.21 23.66
CA LYS A 549 -31.21 -20.04 23.61
C LYS A 549 -29.95 -19.19 23.63
N LEU A 550 -29.89 -18.09 22.84
CA LEU A 550 -28.67 -17.33 22.63
C LEU A 550 -28.44 -16.21 23.66
N ALA A 551 -29.51 -15.70 24.29
CA ALA A 551 -29.40 -14.68 25.32
C ALA A 551 -29.62 -15.23 26.75
N GLY A 552 -29.97 -16.53 26.89
CA GLY A 552 -30.30 -17.13 28.17
C GLY A 552 -31.53 -16.45 28.78
N VAL A 553 -32.60 -16.34 27.97
CA VAL A 553 -33.90 -15.84 28.43
C VAL A 553 -34.79 -17.05 28.72
N SER A 554 -35.46 -17.05 29.88
CA SER A 554 -36.43 -18.08 30.26
C SER A 554 -37.74 -17.89 29.53
N ASP A 555 -38.31 -16.70 29.68
CA ASP A 555 -39.59 -16.30 29.09
C ASP A 555 -39.54 -14.89 28.52
N ILE A 556 -40.38 -14.64 27.50
CA ILE A 556 -40.56 -13.33 26.87
C ILE A 556 -41.99 -12.87 27.12
N ILE A 557 -42.14 -11.87 27.98
CA ILE A 557 -43.41 -11.32 28.41
C ILE A 557 -43.63 -9.99 27.71
N PHE A 558 -44.71 -9.90 26.93
CA PHE A 558 -45.07 -8.63 26.28
C PHE A 558 -45.93 -7.77 27.16
N ILE A 559 -45.50 -6.50 27.36
CA ILE A 559 -46.20 -5.49 28.11
C ILE A 559 -46.61 -4.32 27.23
N GLU A 560 -47.66 -3.61 27.61
CA GLU A 560 -48.09 -2.38 26.91
C GLU A 560 -47.47 -1.14 27.57
N ASP A 561 -47.34 -1.15 28.93
CA ASP A 561 -46.74 -0.04 29.66
C ASP A 561 -45.82 -0.51 30.80
N LYS A 562 -44.86 0.35 31.16
CA LYS A 562 -43.91 0.11 32.23
C LYS A 562 -44.57 -0.06 33.62
N THR A 563 -45.80 0.45 33.80
CA THR A 563 -46.56 0.30 35.05
C THR A 563 -46.98 -1.13 35.37
N GLU A 564 -46.91 -2.04 34.38
CA GLU A 564 -47.19 -3.46 34.58
C GLU A 564 -46.03 -4.19 35.30
N LEU A 565 -44.87 -3.56 35.42
CA LEU A 565 -43.71 -4.13 36.10
C LEU A 565 -43.84 -4.03 37.62
N THR A 566 -43.79 -5.16 38.29
CA THR A 566 -43.91 -5.27 39.76
C THR A 566 -42.56 -5.30 40.48
N CYS A 567 -41.44 -5.29 39.76
CA CYS A 567 -40.09 -5.41 40.30
C CYS A 567 -39.14 -4.34 39.71
N LYS A 568 -38.02 -4.10 40.38
CA LYS A 568 -36.94 -3.26 39.82
C LYS A 568 -36.37 -3.92 38.58
N THR A 569 -36.17 -3.19 37.52
CA THR A 569 -35.66 -3.71 36.24
C THR A 569 -34.53 -2.87 35.70
N VAL A 570 -33.62 -3.52 34.96
CA VAL A 570 -32.66 -2.85 34.05
C VAL A 570 -33.35 -2.64 32.71
N SER A 571 -33.45 -1.39 32.27
CA SER A 571 -34.07 -1.06 30.98
C SER A 571 -33.05 -0.86 29.88
N GLN A 572 -33.40 -1.28 28.66
CA GLN A 572 -32.67 -1.01 27.43
C GLN A 572 -33.63 -0.57 26.34
N VAL A 573 -33.37 0.59 25.73
CA VAL A 573 -34.18 1.11 24.63
C VAL A 573 -33.47 0.77 23.32
N LEU A 574 -34.18 0.08 22.43
CA LEU A 574 -33.73 -0.29 21.08
C LEU A 574 -34.59 0.42 20.03
N ALA A 575 -34.18 0.40 18.78
CA ALA A 575 -34.91 1.06 17.69
C ALA A 575 -36.35 0.54 17.49
N SER A 576 -36.62 -0.73 17.85
CA SER A 576 -37.90 -1.41 17.62
C SER A 576 -38.61 -1.89 18.90
N CYS A 577 -37.99 -1.75 20.07
CA CYS A 577 -38.56 -2.21 21.34
C CYS A 577 -37.86 -1.61 22.55
N GLU A 578 -38.57 -1.63 23.67
CA GLU A 578 -38.00 -1.39 25.01
C GLU A 578 -37.95 -2.71 25.76
N LEU A 579 -36.81 -2.98 26.38
CA LEU A 579 -36.54 -4.21 27.13
C LEU A 579 -36.43 -3.88 28.61
N TYR A 580 -36.98 -4.75 29.45
CA TYR A 580 -36.88 -4.66 30.89
C TYR A 580 -36.52 -6.02 31.45
N ILE A 581 -35.41 -6.12 32.20
CA ILE A 581 -34.90 -7.34 32.79
C ILE A 581 -34.93 -7.19 34.31
N PRO A 582 -35.59 -8.12 35.06
CA PRO A 582 -35.65 -8.05 36.53
C PRO A 582 -34.26 -8.01 37.16
N LEU A 583 -34.01 -7.04 38.00
CA LEU A 583 -32.70 -6.83 38.62
C LEU A 583 -32.37 -7.98 39.60
N GLY A 584 -33.33 -8.47 40.35
CA GLY A 584 -33.14 -9.61 41.27
C GLY A 584 -32.76 -10.93 40.62
N GLU A 585 -33.07 -11.08 39.32
CA GLU A 585 -32.59 -12.24 38.54
C GLU A 585 -31.19 -12.06 37.98
N LEU A 586 -30.74 -10.82 37.81
CA LEU A 586 -29.41 -10.52 37.28
C LEU A 586 -28.34 -10.56 38.39
N VAL A 587 -28.67 -10.02 39.56
CA VAL A 587 -27.69 -9.80 40.65
C VAL A 587 -28.24 -10.42 41.92
N ASP A 588 -27.40 -11.16 42.64
CA ASP A 588 -27.60 -11.41 44.06
C ASP A 588 -27.21 -10.13 44.79
N GLU A 589 -28.22 -9.35 45.20
CA GLU A 589 -28.01 -8.01 45.83
C GLU A 589 -27.04 -8.06 47.01
N GLU A 590 -27.11 -9.14 47.82
CA GLU A 590 -26.21 -9.30 48.95
C GLU A 590 -24.77 -9.63 48.54
N ALA A 591 -24.61 -10.54 47.55
CA ALA A 591 -23.30 -10.88 47.03
C ALA A 591 -22.64 -9.71 46.30
N GLU A 592 -23.41 -8.91 45.56
CA GLU A 592 -22.89 -7.73 44.84
C GLU A 592 -22.55 -6.57 45.78
N LYS A 593 -23.39 -6.32 46.78
CA LYS A 593 -23.04 -5.39 47.88
C LYS A 593 -21.76 -5.80 48.60
N ALA A 594 -21.60 -7.10 48.87
CA ALA A 594 -20.38 -7.61 49.50
C ALA A 594 -19.15 -7.43 48.57
N ARG A 595 -19.30 -7.64 47.25
CA ARG A 595 -18.25 -7.43 46.26
C ARG A 595 -17.86 -5.96 46.16
N LEU A 596 -18.85 -5.07 46.01
CA LEU A 596 -18.62 -3.64 45.90
C LEU A 596 -18.00 -3.05 47.19
N ASN A 597 -18.42 -3.51 48.35
CA ASN A 597 -17.81 -3.13 49.64
C ASN A 597 -16.34 -3.57 49.70
N LYS A 598 -16.00 -4.77 49.24
CA LYS A 598 -14.62 -5.28 49.19
C LYS A 598 -13.74 -4.50 48.18
N GLU A 599 -14.32 -4.08 47.05
CA GLU A 599 -13.62 -3.21 46.09
C GLU A 599 -13.43 -1.80 46.63
N LEU A 600 -14.44 -1.26 47.34
CA LEU A 600 -14.36 0.03 47.99
C LEU A 600 -13.26 0.02 49.07
N GLU A 601 -13.20 -1.01 49.92
CA GLU A 601 -12.16 -1.18 50.92
C GLU A 601 -10.75 -1.19 50.32
N LYS A 602 -10.56 -1.96 49.23
CA LYS A 602 -9.27 -1.97 48.47
C LYS A 602 -8.94 -0.61 47.90
N CYS A 603 -9.94 0.09 47.36
CA CYS A 603 -9.76 1.42 46.80
C CYS A 603 -9.37 2.43 47.89
N GLU A 604 -10.01 2.38 49.04
CA GLU A 604 -9.69 3.22 50.20
C GLU A 604 -8.29 2.92 50.77
N ASP A 605 -7.85 1.67 50.79
CA ASP A 605 -6.50 1.30 51.17
C ASP A 605 -5.43 1.86 50.21
N GLU A 606 -5.70 1.82 48.90
CA GLU A 606 -4.77 2.42 47.90
C GLU A 606 -4.76 3.95 47.99
N ILE A 607 -5.89 4.59 48.30
CA ILE A 607 -5.95 6.03 48.60
C ILE A 607 -5.08 6.35 49.83
N LYS A 608 -5.25 5.63 50.93
CA LYS A 608 -4.43 5.82 52.16
C LYS A 608 -2.94 5.63 51.90
N ARG A 609 -2.57 4.65 51.08
CA ARG A 609 -1.17 4.41 50.67
C ARG A 609 -0.60 5.56 49.86
N SER A 610 -1.35 6.06 48.89
CA SER A 610 -0.92 7.17 48.02
C SER A 610 -0.87 8.48 48.84
N GLU A 611 -1.84 8.76 49.67
CA GLU A 611 -1.84 9.90 50.61
C GLU A 611 -0.66 9.82 51.60
N GLY A 612 -0.39 8.62 52.16
CA GLY A 612 0.75 8.42 53.07
C GLY A 612 2.09 8.70 52.41
N LYS A 613 2.26 8.32 51.14
CA LYS A 613 3.47 8.64 50.35
C LYS A 613 3.56 10.14 50.05
N LEU A 614 2.47 10.77 49.63
CA LEU A 614 2.41 12.20 49.29
C LEU A 614 2.50 13.11 50.53
N ASN A 615 2.17 12.63 51.74
CA ASN A 615 2.36 13.36 52.99
C ASN A 615 3.76 13.17 53.62
N ASN A 616 4.55 12.21 53.08
CA ASN A 616 5.91 11.98 53.56
C ASN A 616 6.89 13.01 52.99
N LYS A 617 7.33 13.97 53.84
CA LYS A 617 8.29 15.02 53.46
C LYS A 617 9.60 14.46 52.88
N GLY A 618 10.02 13.26 53.33
CA GLY A 618 11.19 12.58 52.80
C GLY A 618 11.00 12.06 51.38
N PHE A 619 9.80 11.61 51.03
CA PHE A 619 9.47 11.16 49.65
C PHE A 619 9.36 12.36 48.70
N ILE A 620 8.63 13.40 49.07
CA ILE A 620 8.44 14.60 48.23
C ILE A 620 9.78 15.32 47.97
N GLY A 621 10.66 15.37 48.95
CA GLY A 621 11.94 16.08 48.85
C GLY A 621 13.06 15.32 48.14
N LYS A 622 12.98 13.98 48.02
CA LYS A 622 14.04 13.14 47.47
C LYS A 622 13.66 12.35 46.21
N ALA A 623 12.36 12.17 45.94
CA ALA A 623 11.92 11.42 44.74
C ALA A 623 11.94 12.31 43.49
N PRO A 624 12.23 11.73 42.29
CA PRO A 624 12.11 12.42 41.02
C PRO A 624 10.70 12.99 40.82
N LYS A 625 10.59 14.18 40.25
CA LYS A 625 9.30 14.89 40.05
C LYS A 625 8.27 14.02 39.31
N ALA A 626 8.70 13.28 38.30
CA ALA A 626 7.83 12.36 37.53
C ALA A 626 7.19 11.26 38.43
N LEU A 627 7.88 10.78 39.45
CA LEU A 627 7.35 9.79 40.41
C LEU A 627 6.33 10.40 41.36
N VAL A 628 6.53 11.63 41.77
CA VAL A 628 5.58 12.37 42.63
C VAL A 628 4.33 12.72 41.83
N ASP A 629 4.47 13.17 40.60
CA ASP A 629 3.34 13.49 39.72
C ASP A 629 2.54 12.22 39.35
N GLY A 630 3.21 11.11 39.08
CA GLY A 630 2.55 9.81 38.84
C GLY A 630 1.77 9.29 40.07
N GLU A 631 2.25 9.53 41.32
CA GLU A 631 1.51 9.14 42.53
C GLU A 631 0.29 10.08 42.80
N LYS A 632 0.35 11.35 42.37
CA LYS A 632 -0.81 12.27 42.39
C LYS A 632 -1.90 11.84 41.40
N GLU A 633 -1.53 11.54 40.17
CA GLU A 633 -2.48 11.03 39.16
C GLU A 633 -3.14 9.71 39.59
N LYS A 634 -2.36 8.85 40.26
CA LYS A 634 -2.84 7.61 40.84
C LYS A 634 -3.87 7.88 41.94
N LEU A 635 -3.59 8.82 42.83
CA LEU A 635 -4.50 9.22 43.90
C LEU A 635 -5.81 9.78 43.32
N GLU A 636 -5.74 10.69 42.36
CA GLU A 636 -6.92 11.28 41.71
C GLU A 636 -7.80 10.20 41.07
N LYS A 637 -7.21 9.25 40.36
CA LYS A 637 -7.91 8.11 39.77
C LYS A 637 -8.63 7.24 40.80
N TYR A 638 -8.01 6.97 41.93
CA TYR A 638 -8.65 6.18 42.99
C TYR A 638 -9.74 6.99 43.74
N LEU A 639 -9.60 8.29 43.89
CA LEU A 639 -10.67 9.15 44.43
C LEU A 639 -11.90 9.14 43.52
N GLU A 640 -11.72 9.27 42.20
CA GLU A 640 -12.82 9.13 41.22
C GLU A 640 -13.47 7.74 41.29
N MET A 641 -12.66 6.69 41.40
CA MET A 641 -13.14 5.31 41.48
C MET A 641 -13.96 5.09 42.76
N ARG A 642 -13.51 5.62 43.89
CA ARG A 642 -14.26 5.58 45.18
C ARG A 642 -15.64 6.22 45.04
N GLU A 643 -15.74 7.41 44.43
CA GLU A 643 -17.04 8.09 44.24
C GLU A 643 -17.98 7.30 43.34
N LYS A 644 -17.45 6.64 42.29
CA LYS A 644 -18.23 5.74 41.42
C LYS A 644 -18.76 4.54 42.21
N LEU A 645 -17.89 3.85 42.98
CA LEU A 645 -18.28 2.71 43.80
C LEU A 645 -19.32 3.06 44.87
N LYS A 646 -19.19 4.22 45.53
CA LYS A 646 -20.20 4.72 46.49
C LYS A 646 -21.55 5.01 45.82
N LYS A 647 -21.53 5.57 44.61
CA LYS A 647 -22.74 5.82 43.83
C LYS A 647 -23.42 4.53 43.37
N GLU A 648 -22.65 3.53 42.99
CA GLU A 648 -23.16 2.20 42.68
C GLU A 648 -23.75 1.50 43.90
N LEU A 649 -23.07 1.52 45.06
CA LEU A 649 -23.59 0.99 46.32
C LEU A 649 -24.90 1.66 46.76
N ALA A 650 -25.05 2.95 46.52
CA ALA A 650 -26.28 3.69 46.86
C ALA A 650 -27.47 3.31 45.93
N GLY A 651 -27.21 2.66 44.82
CA GLY A 651 -28.23 2.17 43.88
C GLY A 651 -28.87 0.84 44.29
N TYR A 652 -28.22 0.09 45.18
CA TYR A 652 -28.70 -1.16 45.77
C TYR A 652 -29.29 -0.95 47.16
#